data_e2985bb99b9731f97401f150631f5156
#
_entry.id   e2985bb99b9731f97401f150631f5156
#
_cell.length_a   1.000
_cell.length_b   1.000
_cell.length_c   1.000
_cell.angle_alpha   90.00
_cell.angle_beta   90.00
_cell.angle_gamma   90.00
#
_symmetry.space_group_name_H-M   'P 1'
#
loop_
_entity.id
_entity.type
_entity.pdbx_description
1 polymer ?
#
loop_
_entity_poly.entity_id
_entity_poly.type
_entity_poly.pdbx_seq_one_letter_code
_entity_poly.pdbx_strand_id
1 'polypeptide(L)'
;IPERELAQQLAISTNSSDALSNLIPSYTPSRGKMNGSGETLRGRTPLILIDGVPQSNPIRPTGREAHTIDFSMLERIEVIQGANAINGLGATGGTINLITKRPENGSFNQYVDVQTTFPTSHPGRDELGFKATYRADGRKDNFDYLFAVSVEDQGLYRDAEGRSIGADNTQGDLMDSRSRDLLGKVGYWIDDNQRVQFSLNHYRIKSKMNYTAVPGNRERGIPTTSIEATPPGTAPWNDVWTSSATYNHYDLAGMELSAMVFHQKFEGLFGADNSSTFQDARYAPVGTLYDQSRSLSSKTGSKVSLTKEDLFDKRLKVTAGFDTLFDEGKQDLYGTGRTYVPPSEYRNLSLFAQGEFKLLDTLTLHGGVRREYADLSIDSYRTLARYNGVAVEGGKLNFNKTLYNVGLVFEPVKDLNLYTSYSEGFGMPDVGRVLRSINQPGQGIRNLSTLAPIVTKSIELGGRYKVGQWDVNASLFRSSSDYGARVVRVGDAFMTAREENRIDGLDAGIGYQINRAHKVKVSYSKTKGRYDSDGNGSLDARLDGLNVAPDRVIASWNAQWNDRIGSFLQVQHAISRDFDDPQKNFGGYTLVDAAASYALPKGTVRVAVGNLLNRDYITYYSQSALVEPLRYFAGRGRTITLGYSLKF
;
A
#
# COMPACT_ATOMS: atom_id res chain seq x y z
N ILE A 1 10.69 9.21 -2.50
CA ILE A 1 10.09 9.50 -3.84
C ILE A 1 9.63 10.94 -3.84
N PRO A 2 10.28 11.81 -4.61
CA PRO A 2 9.99 13.26 -4.57
C PRO A 2 8.67 13.61 -5.27
N GLU A 3 8.17 14.81 -4.98
CA GLU A 3 6.90 15.34 -5.49
C GLU A 3 6.80 15.30 -7.02
N ARG A 4 7.88 15.64 -7.73
CA ARG A 4 7.90 15.65 -9.19
C ARG A 4 7.62 14.27 -9.80
N GLU A 5 8.26 13.23 -9.28
CA GLU A 5 8.07 11.86 -9.77
C GLU A 5 6.65 11.38 -9.49
N LEU A 6 6.11 11.70 -8.32
CA LEU A 6 4.73 11.38 -7.97
C LEU A 6 3.74 12.09 -8.90
N ALA A 7 3.94 13.37 -9.16
CA ALA A 7 3.08 14.15 -10.04
C ALA A 7 3.07 13.60 -11.47
N GLN A 8 4.21 13.14 -11.98
CA GLN A 8 4.29 12.50 -13.29
C GLN A 8 3.44 11.23 -13.37
N GLN A 9 3.45 10.41 -12.33
CA GLN A 9 2.62 9.20 -12.27
C GLN A 9 1.13 9.54 -12.21
N LEU A 10 0.76 10.51 -11.40
CA LEU A 10 -0.64 10.92 -11.25
C LEU A 10 -1.21 11.58 -12.51
N ALA A 11 -0.37 12.16 -13.35
CA ALA A 11 -0.78 12.68 -14.67
C ALA A 11 -1.17 11.55 -15.63
N ILE A 12 -0.57 10.36 -15.48
CA ILE A 12 -0.85 9.17 -16.30
C ILE A 12 -2.03 8.39 -15.74
N SER A 13 -2.05 8.15 -14.43
CA SER A 13 -3.09 7.40 -13.73
C SER A 13 -3.29 7.95 -12.32
N THR A 14 -4.55 8.13 -11.93
CA THR A 14 -4.93 8.56 -10.58
C THR A 14 -5.00 7.41 -9.58
N ASN A 15 -4.87 6.17 -10.03
CA ASN A 15 -4.90 4.98 -9.19
C ASN A 15 -3.64 4.93 -8.30
N SER A 16 -3.85 4.87 -6.98
CA SER A 16 -2.77 4.80 -5.98
C SER A 16 -1.83 3.62 -6.21
N SER A 17 -2.37 2.44 -6.49
CA SER A 17 -1.58 1.24 -6.72
C SER A 17 -0.74 1.33 -8.00
N ASP A 18 -1.24 1.98 -9.05
CA ASP A 18 -0.48 2.24 -10.27
C ASP A 18 0.74 3.10 -9.96
N ALA A 19 0.55 4.17 -9.20
CA ALA A 19 1.65 5.05 -8.79
C ALA A 19 2.69 4.29 -7.95
N LEU A 20 2.26 3.52 -6.95
CA LEU A 20 3.16 2.74 -6.11
C LEU A 20 3.94 1.71 -6.92
N SER A 21 3.29 0.96 -7.79
CA SER A 21 3.95 -0.08 -8.59
C SER A 21 4.92 0.51 -9.62
N ASN A 22 4.62 1.65 -10.22
CA ASN A 22 5.49 2.30 -11.20
C ASN A 22 6.69 3.00 -10.55
N LEU A 23 6.53 3.49 -9.31
CA LEU A 23 7.61 4.18 -8.58
C LEU A 23 8.49 3.23 -7.79
N ILE A 24 7.99 2.06 -7.42
CA ILE A 24 8.71 1.08 -6.59
C ILE A 24 8.79 -0.24 -7.36
N PRO A 25 9.93 -0.56 -8.02
CA PRO A 25 10.06 -1.77 -8.83
C PRO A 25 9.84 -3.08 -8.06
N SER A 26 10.12 -3.09 -6.75
CA SER A 26 9.90 -4.25 -5.86
C SER A 26 8.45 -4.37 -5.35
N TYR A 27 7.59 -3.42 -5.68
CA TYR A 27 6.17 -3.50 -5.44
C TYR A 27 5.48 -4.29 -6.56
N THR A 28 4.50 -5.11 -6.20
CA THR A 28 3.75 -5.91 -7.18
C THR A 28 3.03 -5.01 -8.19
N PRO A 29 2.97 -5.36 -9.49
CA PRO A 29 2.17 -4.62 -10.46
C PRO A 29 0.73 -4.47 -9.99
N SER A 30 0.16 -3.29 -10.21
CA SER A 30 -1.21 -2.96 -9.81
C SER A 30 -2.23 -3.91 -10.42
N ARG A 31 -3.23 -4.28 -9.64
CA ARG A 31 -4.39 -5.03 -10.12
C ARG A 31 -5.37 -4.17 -10.92
N GLY A 32 -5.25 -2.85 -10.82
CA GLY A 32 -6.21 -1.92 -11.40
C GLY A 32 -7.58 -1.92 -10.72
N LYS A 33 -7.67 -2.48 -9.52
CA LYS A 33 -8.89 -2.66 -8.74
C LYS A 33 -8.78 -2.00 -7.37
N MET A 34 -9.89 -1.87 -6.66
CA MET A 34 -9.89 -1.33 -5.29
C MET A 34 -9.19 -2.27 -4.31
N ASN A 35 -9.30 -3.57 -4.51
CA ASN A 35 -8.63 -4.57 -3.68
C ASN A 35 -7.20 -4.80 -4.17
N GLY A 36 -6.22 -4.56 -3.29
CA GLY A 36 -4.80 -4.77 -3.53
C GLY A 36 -4.24 -6.00 -2.83
N SER A 37 -5.07 -6.96 -2.42
CA SER A 37 -4.59 -8.23 -1.87
C SER A 37 -3.66 -8.92 -2.87
N GLY A 38 -2.48 -9.35 -2.41
CA GLY A 38 -1.42 -9.85 -3.26
C GLY A 38 -0.48 -8.78 -3.82
N GLU A 39 -0.76 -7.51 -3.60
CA GLU A 39 0.20 -6.42 -3.85
C GLU A 39 1.17 -6.33 -2.67
N THR A 40 2.42 -6.69 -2.90
CA THR A 40 3.44 -6.82 -1.87
C THR A 40 4.63 -5.91 -2.15
N LEU A 41 5.39 -5.61 -1.09
CA LEU A 41 6.69 -4.96 -1.18
C LEU A 41 7.76 -5.99 -0.80
N ARG A 42 8.65 -6.31 -1.73
CA ARG A 42 9.64 -7.40 -1.57
C ARG A 42 9.02 -8.73 -1.12
N GLY A 43 7.83 -9.05 -1.65
CA GLY A 43 7.14 -10.31 -1.38
C GLY A 43 6.40 -10.39 -0.04
N ARG A 44 6.31 -9.29 0.70
CA ARG A 44 5.57 -9.23 1.97
C ARG A 44 4.62 -8.04 1.99
N THR A 45 3.59 -8.12 2.82
CA THR A 45 2.65 -7.01 2.98
C THR A 45 3.32 -5.82 3.65
N PRO A 46 3.32 -4.63 3.03
CA PRO A 46 3.91 -3.44 3.64
C PRO A 46 2.99 -2.83 4.70
N LEU A 47 3.60 -2.10 5.65
CA LEU A 47 2.88 -1.19 6.52
C LEU A 47 2.66 0.13 5.78
N ILE A 48 1.42 0.57 5.63
CA ILE A 48 1.07 1.83 4.98
C ILE A 48 0.68 2.85 6.04
N LEU A 49 1.30 4.02 5.97
CA LEU A 49 1.07 5.13 6.89
C LEU A 49 0.68 6.39 6.11
N ILE A 50 -0.09 7.27 6.75
CA ILE A 50 -0.29 8.65 6.30
C ILE A 50 0.26 9.56 7.39
N ASP A 51 1.31 10.31 7.09
CA ASP A 51 2.01 11.17 8.07
C ASP A 51 2.30 10.41 9.38
N GLY A 52 2.71 9.14 9.27
CA GLY A 52 2.98 8.30 10.41
C GLY A 52 1.77 7.61 11.05
N VAL A 53 0.56 7.87 10.59
CA VAL A 53 -0.67 7.24 11.11
C VAL A 53 -0.95 5.93 10.35
N PRO A 54 -1.01 4.77 11.03
CA PRO A 54 -1.24 3.50 10.37
C PRO A 54 -2.56 3.44 9.59
N GLN A 55 -2.49 3.00 8.35
CA GLN A 55 -3.64 2.72 7.49
C GLN A 55 -3.91 1.22 7.39
N SER A 56 -2.87 0.42 7.55
CA SER A 56 -2.99 -1.03 7.56
C SER A 56 -3.78 -1.51 8.79
N ASN A 57 -4.75 -2.38 8.56
CA ASN A 57 -5.57 -2.96 9.62
C ASN A 57 -4.85 -4.16 10.20
N PRO A 58 -4.33 -4.11 11.44
CA PRO A 58 -3.37 -5.10 11.93
C PRO A 58 -3.96 -6.50 12.12
N ILE A 59 -5.24 -6.62 12.44
CA ILE A 59 -5.87 -7.90 12.73
C ILE A 59 -6.80 -8.41 11.62
N ARG A 60 -7.21 -7.54 10.70
CA ARG A 60 -8.00 -7.95 9.51
C ARG A 60 -7.66 -7.06 8.32
N PRO A 61 -6.57 -7.37 7.61
CA PRO A 61 -6.25 -6.70 6.35
C PRO A 61 -7.40 -6.84 5.35
N THR A 62 -7.79 -5.73 4.74
CA THR A 62 -8.93 -5.70 3.81
C THR A 62 -8.53 -5.79 2.35
N GLY A 63 -7.25 -5.55 2.06
CA GLY A 63 -6.75 -5.36 0.71
C GLY A 63 -7.01 -3.95 0.16
N ARG A 64 -7.57 -3.03 0.96
CA ARG A 64 -7.94 -1.67 0.54
C ARG A 64 -7.06 -0.58 1.18
N GLU A 65 -5.98 -0.98 1.83
CA GLU A 65 -5.11 -0.09 2.60
C GLU A 65 -4.37 0.94 1.74
N ALA A 66 -4.19 0.69 0.44
CA ALA A 66 -3.62 1.63 -0.51
C ALA A 66 -4.65 2.68 -1.00
N HIS A 67 -5.93 2.53 -0.65
CA HIS A 67 -7.04 3.39 -1.09
C HIS A 67 -7.72 4.06 0.10
N THR A 68 -6.94 4.76 0.91
CA THR A 68 -7.41 5.47 2.11
C THR A 68 -7.20 6.99 2.02
N ILE A 69 -6.55 7.44 0.97
CA ILE A 69 -6.33 8.86 0.65
C ILE A 69 -6.20 9.02 -0.86
N ASP A 70 -6.61 10.16 -1.38
CA ASP A 70 -6.30 10.55 -2.75
C ASP A 70 -4.84 11.02 -2.83
N PHE A 71 -4.07 10.47 -3.77
CA PHE A 71 -2.64 10.78 -3.89
C PHE A 71 -2.37 12.22 -4.35
N SER A 72 -3.36 12.95 -4.83
CA SER A 72 -3.24 14.40 -5.07
C SER A 72 -3.00 15.20 -3.79
N MET A 73 -3.29 14.62 -2.63
CA MET A 73 -3.03 15.23 -1.32
C MET A 73 -1.57 15.07 -0.85
N LEU A 74 -0.77 14.27 -1.56
CA LEU A 74 0.58 13.93 -1.13
C LEU A 74 1.64 14.88 -1.68
N GLU A 75 2.62 15.19 -0.84
CA GLU A 75 3.84 15.87 -1.21
C GLU A 75 4.89 14.88 -1.73
N ARG A 76 5.06 13.75 -1.03
CA ARG A 76 6.03 12.71 -1.37
C ARG A 76 5.65 11.37 -0.74
N ILE A 77 6.36 10.34 -1.13
CA ILE A 77 6.24 9.00 -0.55
C ILE A 77 7.59 8.59 0.01
N GLU A 78 7.65 8.18 1.27
CA GLU A 78 8.83 7.65 1.93
C GLU A 78 8.71 6.13 2.02
N VAL A 79 9.71 5.42 1.52
CA VAL A 79 9.72 3.95 1.50
C VAL A 79 10.91 3.45 2.29
N ILE A 80 10.64 2.57 3.26
CA ILE A 80 11.67 1.78 3.95
C ILE A 80 11.45 0.34 3.50
N GLN A 81 12.41 -0.21 2.77
CA GLN A 81 12.31 -1.57 2.25
C GLN A 81 12.85 -2.58 3.25
N GLY A 82 12.22 -3.76 3.25
CA GLY A 82 12.57 -4.84 4.18
C GLY A 82 11.92 -4.72 5.54
N ALA A 83 11.98 -5.79 6.32
CA ALA A 83 11.43 -5.82 7.67
C ALA A 83 12.08 -4.77 8.57
N ASN A 84 11.27 -4.07 9.33
CA ASN A 84 11.75 -3.13 10.34
C ASN A 84 10.71 -2.99 11.46
N ALA A 85 11.15 -2.53 12.62
CA ALA A 85 10.28 -2.27 13.75
C ALA A 85 10.19 -0.78 14.09
N ILE A 86 10.82 0.09 13.31
CA ILE A 86 10.91 1.53 13.59
C ILE A 86 9.52 2.17 13.60
N ASN A 87 8.65 1.78 12.66
CA ASN A 87 7.31 2.34 12.50
C ASN A 87 6.21 1.48 13.14
N GLY A 88 6.59 0.44 13.90
CA GLY A 88 5.66 -0.37 14.67
C GLY A 88 5.19 -1.64 14.00
N LEU A 89 4.01 -2.08 14.39
CA LEU A 89 3.40 -3.34 13.99
C LEU A 89 3.09 -3.38 12.48
N GLY A 90 3.42 -4.50 11.86
CA GLY A 90 3.05 -4.76 10.46
C GLY A 90 4.14 -4.43 9.43
N ALA A 91 5.29 -3.92 9.87
CA ALA A 91 6.41 -3.59 8.97
C ALA A 91 7.27 -4.82 8.62
N THR A 92 6.64 -5.95 8.25
CA THR A 92 7.34 -7.19 7.89
C THR A 92 7.91 -7.17 6.48
N GLY A 93 7.28 -6.44 5.55
CA GLY A 93 7.73 -6.22 4.17
C GLY A 93 8.32 -4.85 3.92
N GLY A 94 8.34 -4.02 4.94
CA GLY A 94 8.75 -2.63 4.83
C GLY A 94 7.62 -1.66 5.11
N THR A 95 7.91 -0.38 4.92
CA THR A 95 6.98 0.71 5.26
C THR A 95 6.85 1.65 4.08
N ILE A 96 5.62 2.04 3.78
CA ILE A 96 5.27 3.08 2.82
C ILE A 96 4.57 4.20 3.59
N ASN A 97 5.25 5.32 3.78
CA ASN A 97 4.70 6.47 4.48
C ASN A 97 4.29 7.55 3.47
N LEU A 98 3.01 7.82 3.40
CA LEU A 98 2.40 8.80 2.50
C LEU A 98 2.42 10.16 3.19
N ILE A 99 3.25 11.07 2.70
CA ILE A 99 3.43 12.39 3.31
C ILE A 99 2.52 13.40 2.61
N THR A 100 1.63 13.99 3.37
CA THR A 100 0.69 14.99 2.84
C THR A 100 1.35 16.34 2.62
N LYS A 101 0.76 17.15 1.75
CA LYS A 101 1.27 18.48 1.40
C LYS A 101 1.38 19.39 2.61
N ARG A 102 2.36 20.29 2.57
CA ARG A 102 2.62 21.30 3.61
C ARG A 102 2.27 22.69 3.08
N PRO A 103 1.93 23.64 3.98
CA PRO A 103 1.74 25.03 3.58
C PRO A 103 2.98 25.61 2.93
N GLU A 104 2.79 26.31 1.81
CA GLU A 104 3.86 27.03 1.12
C GLU A 104 4.10 28.40 1.78
N ASN A 105 5.20 29.05 1.41
CA ASN A 105 5.49 30.41 1.86
C ASN A 105 4.46 31.39 1.30
N GLY A 106 4.18 32.44 2.06
CA GLY A 106 3.18 33.44 1.71
C GLY A 106 1.93 33.34 2.59
N SER A 107 1.17 34.44 2.70
CA SER A 107 0.01 34.50 3.58
C SER A 107 -1.22 33.75 3.03
N PHE A 108 -1.31 33.66 1.71
CA PHE A 108 -2.41 32.97 1.03
C PHE A 108 -1.99 32.54 -0.36
N ASN A 109 -2.00 31.21 -0.56
CA ASN A 109 -1.71 30.59 -1.84
C ASN A 109 -2.92 29.76 -2.26
N GLN A 110 -3.22 29.74 -3.53
CA GLN A 110 -4.28 28.90 -4.09
C GLN A 110 -3.74 28.06 -5.24
N TYR A 111 -4.25 26.86 -5.34
CA TYR A 111 -3.91 25.91 -6.39
C TYR A 111 -5.17 25.21 -6.89
N VAL A 112 -5.32 25.12 -8.21
CA VAL A 112 -6.42 24.40 -8.87
C VAL A 112 -5.82 23.46 -9.88
N ASP A 113 -6.31 22.25 -9.92
CA ASP A 113 -5.99 21.25 -10.95
C ASP A 113 -7.28 20.61 -11.46
N VAL A 114 -7.43 20.54 -12.76
CA VAL A 114 -8.55 19.84 -13.40
C VAL A 114 -8.01 18.92 -14.47
N GLN A 115 -8.56 17.72 -14.56
CA GLN A 115 -8.16 16.79 -15.61
C GLN A 115 -9.33 15.90 -16.06
N THR A 116 -9.22 15.42 -17.28
CA THR A 116 -10.15 14.45 -17.87
C THR A 116 -9.36 13.30 -18.48
N THR A 117 -9.88 12.10 -18.36
CA THR A 117 -9.27 10.87 -18.87
C THR A 117 -10.28 10.09 -19.70
N PHE A 118 -9.85 9.56 -20.84
CA PHE A 118 -10.69 8.74 -21.71
C PHE A 118 -9.85 7.71 -22.46
N PRO A 119 -10.42 6.55 -22.81
CA PRO A 119 -9.75 5.58 -23.66
C PRO A 119 -9.71 6.06 -25.11
N THR A 120 -8.72 5.63 -25.88
CA THR A 120 -8.65 5.93 -27.32
C THR A 120 -9.58 5.05 -28.14
N SER A 121 -9.97 3.90 -27.63
CA SER A 121 -10.98 3.04 -28.23
C SER A 121 -12.33 3.28 -27.54
N HIS A 122 -13.39 3.48 -28.35
CA HIS A 122 -14.75 3.76 -27.88
C HIS A 122 -14.81 4.91 -26.86
N PRO A 123 -14.23 6.08 -27.15
CA PRO A 123 -14.36 7.22 -26.25
C PRO A 123 -15.81 7.69 -26.24
N GLY A 124 -16.44 7.65 -25.09
CA GLY A 124 -17.83 8.01 -24.92
C GLY A 124 -18.07 8.62 -23.55
N ARG A 125 -19.32 8.95 -23.29
CA ARG A 125 -19.73 9.54 -22.02
C ARG A 125 -19.49 8.59 -20.84
N ASP A 126 -19.72 7.29 -21.05
CA ASP A 126 -19.60 6.28 -19.98
C ASP A 126 -18.14 5.98 -19.62
N GLU A 127 -17.21 6.23 -20.53
CA GLU A 127 -15.76 6.01 -20.37
C GLU A 127 -15.02 7.24 -19.87
N LEU A 128 -15.67 8.39 -19.82
CA LEU A 128 -15.03 9.65 -19.48
C LEU A 128 -14.83 9.77 -17.97
N GLY A 129 -13.63 10.15 -17.57
CA GLY A 129 -13.28 10.42 -16.17
C GLY A 129 -12.94 11.90 -15.98
N PHE A 130 -13.27 12.42 -14.81
CA PHE A 130 -12.97 13.80 -14.39
C PHE A 130 -12.38 13.84 -13.00
N LYS A 131 -11.41 14.71 -12.79
CA LYS A 131 -10.87 15.00 -11.48
C LYS A 131 -10.63 16.50 -11.32
N ALA A 132 -11.01 17.04 -10.17
CA ALA A 132 -10.75 18.42 -9.81
C ALA A 132 -10.18 18.48 -8.38
N THR A 133 -9.12 19.27 -8.21
CA THR A 133 -8.47 19.48 -6.93
C THR A 133 -8.32 20.96 -6.67
N TYR A 134 -8.65 21.39 -5.46
CA TYR A 134 -8.43 22.76 -4.99
C TYR A 134 -7.63 22.71 -3.69
N ARG A 135 -6.66 23.61 -3.56
CA ARG A 135 -5.88 23.78 -2.33
C ARG A 135 -5.71 25.26 -2.01
N ALA A 136 -5.94 25.60 -0.75
CA ALA A 136 -5.59 26.90 -0.19
C ALA A 136 -4.66 26.68 0.99
N ASP A 137 -3.57 27.42 1.05
CA ASP A 137 -2.60 27.33 2.15
C ASP A 137 -1.91 28.67 2.39
N GLY A 138 -1.23 28.78 3.52
CA GLY A 138 -0.48 29.97 3.83
C GLY A 138 0.17 29.92 5.20
N ARG A 139 1.01 30.93 5.42
CA ARG A 139 1.72 31.17 6.66
C ARG A 139 1.61 32.65 7.02
N LYS A 140 1.18 32.92 8.24
CA LYS A 140 1.10 34.25 8.77
C LYS A 140 1.55 34.25 10.24
N ASP A 141 2.60 34.99 10.54
CA ASP A 141 3.23 35.01 11.86
C ASP A 141 3.64 33.59 12.28
N ASN A 142 3.18 33.11 13.41
CA ASN A 142 3.47 31.78 13.92
C ASN A 142 2.45 30.70 13.47
N PHE A 143 1.44 31.11 12.70
CA PHE A 143 0.35 30.26 12.28
C PHE A 143 0.50 29.84 10.83
N ASP A 144 0.25 28.57 10.54
CA ASP A 144 0.14 28.08 9.18
C ASP A 144 -1.10 27.21 9.01
N TYR A 145 -1.58 27.12 7.79
CA TYR A 145 -2.79 26.36 7.46
C TYR A 145 -2.72 25.79 6.06
N LEU A 146 -3.42 24.69 5.88
CA LEU A 146 -3.65 24.10 4.56
C LEU A 146 -5.05 23.49 4.56
N PHE A 147 -5.79 23.77 3.49
CA PHE A 147 -7.05 23.11 3.18
C PHE A 147 -7.02 22.62 1.74
N ALA A 148 -7.39 21.36 1.51
CA ALA A 148 -7.45 20.79 0.18
C ALA A 148 -8.69 19.94 0.01
N VAL A 149 -9.27 19.97 -1.20
CA VAL A 149 -10.38 19.12 -1.59
C VAL A 149 -10.10 18.54 -2.97
N SER A 150 -10.40 17.27 -3.14
CA SER A 150 -10.32 16.59 -4.44
C SER A 150 -11.60 15.80 -4.67
N VAL A 151 -12.14 15.89 -5.89
CA VAL A 151 -13.28 15.10 -6.33
C VAL A 151 -12.92 14.42 -7.62
N GLU A 152 -13.32 13.16 -7.75
CA GLU A 152 -13.06 12.37 -8.95
C GLU A 152 -14.28 11.54 -9.34
N ASP A 153 -14.58 11.52 -10.64
CA ASP A 153 -15.56 10.65 -11.25
C ASP A 153 -14.83 9.80 -12.29
N GLN A 154 -14.82 8.48 -12.09
CA GLN A 154 -14.18 7.54 -12.99
C GLN A 154 -15.24 6.79 -13.80
N GLY A 155 -15.03 6.73 -15.11
CA GLY A 155 -15.88 6.00 -16.03
C GLY A 155 -15.48 4.54 -16.19
N LEU A 156 -16.09 3.88 -17.15
CA LEU A 156 -15.77 2.51 -17.54
C LEU A 156 -14.37 2.45 -18.19
N TYR A 157 -13.60 1.44 -17.83
CA TYR A 157 -12.30 1.19 -18.46
C TYR A 157 -12.44 0.25 -19.66
N ARG A 158 -11.58 0.47 -20.67
CA ARG A 158 -11.50 -0.38 -21.85
C ARG A 158 -10.11 -0.97 -22.00
N ASP A 159 -10.04 -2.22 -22.48
CA ASP A 159 -8.77 -2.84 -22.84
C ASP A 159 -8.27 -2.41 -24.22
N ALA A 160 -7.12 -2.93 -24.65
CA ALA A 160 -6.52 -2.55 -25.94
C ALA A 160 -7.36 -2.95 -27.16
N GLU A 161 -8.18 -3.98 -27.04
CA GLU A 161 -9.10 -4.43 -28.10
C GLU A 161 -10.44 -3.68 -28.08
N GLY A 162 -10.61 -2.72 -27.16
CA GLY A 162 -11.84 -1.95 -27.01
C GLY A 162 -12.94 -2.66 -26.21
N ARG A 163 -12.65 -3.83 -25.63
CA ARG A 163 -13.59 -4.52 -24.75
C ARG A 163 -13.68 -3.80 -23.41
N SER A 164 -14.85 -3.78 -22.79
CA SER A 164 -15.00 -3.30 -21.42
C SER A 164 -14.17 -4.16 -20.46
N ILE A 165 -13.43 -3.52 -19.55
CA ILE A 165 -12.76 -4.24 -18.46
C ILE A 165 -13.82 -4.85 -17.55
N GLY A 166 -13.60 -6.10 -17.11
CA GLY A 166 -14.53 -6.78 -16.20
C GLY A 166 -14.64 -6.05 -14.86
N ALA A 167 -15.86 -5.84 -14.39
CA ALA A 167 -16.11 -5.31 -13.07
C ALA A 167 -15.77 -6.34 -12.00
N ASP A 168 -15.11 -5.92 -10.93
CA ASP A 168 -14.94 -6.74 -9.73
C ASP A 168 -16.08 -6.41 -8.75
N ASN A 169 -17.22 -7.02 -8.98
CA ASN A 169 -18.45 -6.69 -8.26
C ASN A 169 -18.36 -7.05 -6.77
N THR A 170 -17.61 -8.09 -6.42
CA THR A 170 -17.53 -8.59 -5.04
C THR A 170 -16.48 -7.86 -4.21
N GLN A 171 -15.35 -7.50 -4.81
CA GLN A 171 -14.25 -6.84 -4.09
C GLN A 171 -14.29 -5.32 -4.19
N GLY A 172 -15.02 -4.78 -5.15
CA GLY A 172 -15.06 -3.37 -5.46
C GLY A 172 -14.08 -2.98 -6.58
N ASP A 173 -14.42 -1.91 -7.28
CA ASP A 173 -13.66 -1.45 -8.43
C ASP A 173 -13.37 0.04 -8.36
N LEU A 174 -12.32 0.46 -9.06
CA LEU A 174 -11.96 1.87 -9.22
C LEU A 174 -12.67 2.50 -10.41
N MET A 175 -12.87 1.76 -11.50
CA MET A 175 -13.71 2.23 -12.60
C MET A 175 -15.17 2.36 -12.15
N ASP A 176 -15.92 3.19 -12.83
CA ASP A 176 -17.34 3.39 -12.52
C ASP A 176 -17.55 3.74 -11.03
N SER A 177 -16.82 4.76 -10.57
CA SER A 177 -16.80 5.17 -9.17
C SER A 177 -16.76 6.69 -9.01
N ARG A 178 -17.12 7.16 -7.82
CA ARG A 178 -16.93 8.54 -7.39
C ARG A 178 -16.16 8.57 -6.09
N SER A 179 -15.20 9.49 -6.01
CA SER A 179 -14.43 9.70 -4.79
C SER A 179 -14.33 11.18 -4.43
N ARG A 180 -14.12 11.44 -3.16
CA ARG A 180 -13.77 12.77 -2.67
C ARG A 180 -12.78 12.64 -1.53
N ASP A 181 -11.91 13.63 -1.41
CA ASP A 181 -10.94 13.75 -0.34
C ASP A 181 -10.95 15.16 0.22
N LEU A 182 -10.97 15.27 1.54
CA LEU A 182 -10.87 16.54 2.27
C LEU A 182 -9.66 16.44 3.20
N LEU A 183 -8.76 17.41 3.11
CA LEU A 183 -7.58 17.50 3.98
C LEU A 183 -7.54 18.87 4.62
N GLY A 184 -7.40 18.91 5.94
CA GLY A 184 -7.19 20.14 6.70
C GLY A 184 -5.99 19.99 7.63
N LYS A 185 -5.12 21.00 7.64
CA LYS A 185 -3.98 21.08 8.55
C LYS A 185 -3.90 22.48 9.14
N VAL A 186 -3.62 22.56 10.42
CA VAL A 186 -3.29 23.82 11.08
C VAL A 186 -2.08 23.61 11.96
N GLY A 187 -1.16 24.56 11.94
CA GLY A 187 0.06 24.52 12.72
C GLY A 187 0.31 25.83 13.42
N TYR A 188 0.96 25.77 14.57
CA TYR A 188 1.30 26.94 15.36
C TYR A 188 2.65 26.77 16.03
N TRP A 189 3.52 27.76 15.85
CA TRP A 189 4.78 27.87 16.58
C TRP A 189 4.53 28.62 17.89
N ILE A 190 4.60 27.89 19.01
CA ILE A 190 4.46 28.46 20.35
C ILE A 190 5.64 29.44 20.61
N ASP A 191 6.83 28.99 20.24
CA ASP A 191 8.06 29.77 20.21
C ASP A 191 8.97 29.21 19.09
N ASP A 192 10.25 29.61 19.04
CA ASP A 192 11.18 29.19 18.01
C ASP A 192 11.49 27.66 18.06
N ASN A 193 11.24 27.03 19.19
CA ASN A 193 11.58 25.63 19.43
C ASN A 193 10.37 24.70 19.55
N GLN A 194 9.16 25.23 19.72
CA GLN A 194 7.96 24.44 19.99
C GLN A 194 6.92 24.61 18.89
N ARG A 195 6.45 23.51 18.37
CA ARG A 195 5.41 23.49 17.33
C ARG A 195 4.31 22.50 17.65
N VAL A 196 3.07 22.90 17.48
CA VAL A 196 1.90 22.01 17.47
C VAL A 196 1.28 22.00 16.09
N GLN A 197 0.75 20.84 15.68
CA GLN A 197 0.05 20.70 14.40
C GLN A 197 -1.12 19.73 14.55
N PHE A 198 -2.24 20.08 13.93
CA PHE A 198 -3.42 19.23 13.83
C PHE A 198 -3.66 18.91 12.36
N SER A 199 -4.02 17.65 12.07
CA SER A 199 -4.31 17.19 10.72
C SER A 199 -5.58 16.35 10.74
N LEU A 200 -6.43 16.56 9.74
CA LEU A 200 -7.66 15.80 9.54
C LEU A 200 -7.83 15.50 8.06
N ASN A 201 -8.05 14.23 7.75
CA ASN A 201 -8.34 13.77 6.39
C ASN A 201 -9.60 12.91 6.38
N HIS A 202 -10.48 13.15 5.41
CA HIS A 202 -11.62 12.29 5.14
C HIS A 202 -11.61 11.90 3.67
N TYR A 203 -11.50 10.60 3.41
CA TYR A 203 -11.53 10.04 2.06
C TYR A 203 -12.70 9.09 1.91
N ARG A 204 -13.42 9.20 0.80
CA ARG A 204 -14.51 8.30 0.45
C ARG A 204 -14.49 7.99 -1.04
N ILE A 205 -14.57 6.70 -1.35
CA ILE A 205 -14.80 6.21 -2.72
C ILE A 205 -16.00 5.28 -2.71
N LYS A 206 -16.88 5.41 -3.70
CA LYS A 206 -18.10 4.60 -3.83
C LYS A 206 -18.31 4.22 -5.28
N SER A 207 -18.64 2.95 -5.53
CA SER A 207 -19.05 2.46 -6.85
C SER A 207 -20.36 3.11 -7.29
N LYS A 208 -20.46 3.41 -8.60
CA LYS A 208 -21.74 3.80 -9.22
C LYS A 208 -22.64 2.61 -9.51
N MET A 209 -22.08 1.39 -9.53
CA MET A 209 -22.83 0.14 -9.63
C MET A 209 -23.61 0.00 -10.94
N ASN A 210 -23.02 0.41 -12.05
CA ASN A 210 -23.65 0.38 -13.37
C ASN A 210 -23.33 -0.85 -14.21
N TYR A 211 -22.36 -1.67 -13.79
CA TYR A 211 -21.84 -2.76 -14.60
C TYR A 211 -21.75 -4.06 -13.83
N THR A 212 -21.98 -5.17 -14.55
CA THR A 212 -21.86 -6.53 -14.02
C THR A 212 -20.83 -7.30 -14.85
N ALA A 213 -20.01 -8.11 -14.19
CA ALA A 213 -18.99 -8.91 -14.84
C ALA A 213 -19.61 -10.05 -15.69
N VAL A 214 -19.00 -10.27 -16.84
CA VAL A 214 -19.26 -11.41 -17.72
C VAL A 214 -18.05 -12.35 -17.64
N PRO A 215 -18.25 -13.65 -17.35
CA PRO A 215 -17.14 -14.58 -17.23
C PRO A 215 -16.25 -14.63 -18.46
N GLY A 216 -14.94 -14.66 -18.24
CA GLY A 216 -13.97 -14.92 -19.28
C GLY A 216 -13.73 -16.41 -19.49
N ASN A 217 -12.83 -16.73 -20.39
CA ASN A 217 -12.34 -18.08 -20.63
C ASN A 217 -10.82 -18.06 -20.70
N ARG A 218 -10.19 -18.48 -19.63
CA ARG A 218 -8.74 -18.44 -19.47
C ARG A 218 -8.02 -19.32 -20.49
N GLU A 219 -8.56 -20.49 -20.80
CA GLU A 219 -7.97 -21.44 -21.77
C GLU A 219 -7.95 -20.87 -23.18
N ARG A 220 -8.98 -20.09 -23.52
CA ARG A 220 -9.09 -19.41 -24.82
C ARG A 220 -8.46 -18.02 -24.85
N GLY A 221 -7.93 -17.55 -23.70
CA GLY A 221 -7.41 -16.20 -23.61
C GLY A 221 -8.47 -15.09 -23.68
N ILE A 222 -9.73 -15.41 -23.38
CA ILE A 222 -10.84 -14.44 -23.39
C ILE A 222 -10.96 -13.81 -22.00
N PRO A 223 -10.74 -12.49 -21.86
CA PRO A 223 -10.83 -11.85 -20.56
C PRO A 223 -12.26 -11.70 -20.07
N THR A 224 -12.41 -11.56 -18.75
CA THR A 224 -13.65 -11.13 -18.11
C THR A 224 -13.98 -9.72 -18.59
N THR A 225 -15.23 -9.51 -19.03
CA THR A 225 -15.72 -8.22 -19.49
C THR A 225 -16.88 -7.74 -18.64
N SER A 226 -17.47 -6.60 -18.98
CA SER A 226 -18.62 -6.03 -18.29
C SER A 226 -19.75 -5.77 -19.26
N ILE A 227 -20.97 -5.90 -18.74
CA ILE A 227 -22.19 -5.42 -19.40
C ILE A 227 -22.90 -4.42 -18.49
N GLU A 228 -23.66 -3.51 -19.07
CA GLU A 228 -24.49 -2.58 -18.32
C GLU A 228 -25.60 -3.35 -17.64
N ALA A 229 -25.55 -3.41 -16.31
CA ALA A 229 -26.54 -4.04 -15.46
C ALA A 229 -26.29 -3.61 -14.00
N THR A 230 -27.32 -3.54 -13.20
CA THR A 230 -27.18 -3.25 -11.77
C THR A 230 -26.94 -4.57 -11.02
N PRO A 231 -25.75 -4.78 -10.42
CA PRO A 231 -25.53 -5.95 -9.58
C PRO A 231 -26.40 -5.92 -8.32
N PRO A 232 -26.62 -7.07 -7.68
CA PRO A 232 -27.41 -7.09 -6.44
C PRO A 232 -26.69 -6.43 -5.28
N GLY A 233 -27.44 -5.99 -4.26
CA GLY A 233 -26.92 -5.45 -3.02
C GLY A 233 -26.71 -3.94 -3.04
N THR A 234 -25.92 -3.46 -2.11
CA THR A 234 -25.53 -2.05 -1.95
C THR A 234 -24.17 -1.79 -2.59
N ALA A 235 -24.02 -0.65 -3.24
CA ALA A 235 -22.78 -0.27 -3.89
C ALA A 235 -21.60 -0.27 -2.91
N PRO A 236 -20.46 -0.93 -3.24
CA PRO A 236 -19.28 -0.94 -2.39
C PRO A 236 -18.70 0.45 -2.15
N TRP A 237 -18.13 0.66 -0.97
CA TRP A 237 -17.42 1.89 -0.63
C TRP A 237 -16.24 1.65 0.29
N ASN A 238 -15.32 2.65 0.34
CA ASN A 238 -14.40 2.90 1.45
C ASN A 238 -14.74 4.26 2.04
N ASP A 239 -14.75 4.35 3.36
CA ASP A 239 -14.90 5.61 4.10
C ASP A 239 -13.84 5.63 5.20
N VAL A 240 -12.92 6.62 5.12
CA VAL A 240 -11.73 6.65 5.97
C VAL A 240 -11.52 8.03 6.57
N TRP A 241 -11.44 8.08 7.89
CA TRP A 241 -11.05 9.25 8.66
C TRP A 241 -9.66 9.04 9.24
N THR A 242 -8.75 9.97 9.00
CA THR A 242 -7.41 9.98 9.58
C THR A 242 -7.16 11.30 10.24
N SER A 243 -6.86 11.30 11.54
CA SER A 243 -6.60 12.52 12.30
C SER A 243 -5.37 12.35 13.19
N SER A 244 -4.67 13.44 13.42
CA SER A 244 -3.52 13.45 14.30
C SER A 244 -3.28 14.82 14.92
N ALA A 245 -2.64 14.82 16.08
CA ALA A 245 -2.10 15.99 16.72
C ALA A 245 -0.63 15.71 17.04
N THR A 246 0.25 16.60 16.64
CA THR A 246 1.70 16.46 16.87
C THR A 246 2.22 17.61 17.70
N TYR A 247 3.17 17.33 18.57
CA TYR A 247 3.94 18.30 19.32
C TYR A 247 5.42 18.00 19.13
N ASN A 248 6.18 19.01 18.73
CA ASN A 248 7.63 18.91 18.60
C ASN A 248 8.28 19.98 19.45
N HIS A 249 9.28 19.59 20.23
CA HIS A 249 10.17 20.50 20.92
C HIS A 249 11.59 20.23 20.42
N TYR A 250 12.15 21.19 19.70
CA TYR A 250 13.42 21.00 19.00
C TYR A 250 14.65 21.19 19.89
N ASP A 251 14.47 21.74 21.08
CA ASP A 251 15.57 21.94 22.03
C ASP A 251 15.05 21.86 23.47
N LEU A 252 14.61 20.67 23.88
CA LEU A 252 14.23 20.38 25.25
C LEU A 252 15.45 19.89 26.02
N ALA A 253 16.11 20.81 26.75
CA ALA A 253 17.36 20.52 27.47
C ALA A 253 18.44 19.88 26.57
N GLY A 254 18.58 20.37 25.33
CA GLY A 254 19.53 19.84 24.35
C GLY A 254 19.06 18.62 23.60
N MET A 255 17.80 18.20 23.77
CA MET A 255 17.21 17.03 23.11
C MET A 255 16.02 17.43 22.23
N GLU A 256 15.73 16.63 21.23
CA GLU A 256 14.55 16.80 20.38
C GLU A 256 13.44 15.85 20.83
N LEU A 257 12.30 16.41 21.20
CA LEU A 257 11.09 15.67 21.54
C LEU A 257 10.13 15.68 20.37
N SER A 258 9.64 14.51 19.99
CA SER A 258 8.57 14.34 19.01
C SER A 258 7.45 13.53 19.65
N ALA A 259 6.23 14.07 19.63
CA ALA A 259 5.06 13.40 20.18
C ALA A 259 3.90 13.52 19.21
N MET A 260 3.19 12.42 19.01
CA MET A 260 2.00 12.36 18.17
C MET A 260 0.93 11.51 18.85
N VAL A 261 -0.31 11.97 18.81
CA VAL A 261 -1.50 11.14 19.06
C VAL A 261 -2.31 11.09 17.78
N PHE A 262 -2.93 9.96 17.52
CA PHE A 262 -3.68 9.77 16.28
C PHE A 262 -4.93 8.94 16.47
N HIS A 263 -5.86 9.11 15.53
CA HIS A 263 -7.04 8.27 15.38
C HIS A 263 -7.28 8.02 13.90
N GLN A 264 -7.58 6.76 13.55
CA GLN A 264 -7.95 6.38 12.19
C GLN A 264 -9.17 5.47 12.25
N LYS A 265 -10.20 5.81 11.49
CA LYS A 265 -11.41 4.99 11.37
C LYS A 265 -11.58 4.56 9.92
N PHE A 266 -11.63 3.26 9.71
CA PHE A 266 -11.84 2.65 8.42
C PHE A 266 -13.18 1.91 8.40
N GLU A 267 -13.98 2.16 7.35
CA GLU A 267 -15.16 1.39 7.04
C GLU A 267 -15.13 1.03 5.55
N GLY A 268 -15.23 -0.27 5.23
CA GLY A 268 -15.23 -0.74 3.86
C GLY A 268 -16.36 -1.74 3.63
N LEU A 269 -17.21 -1.46 2.64
CA LEU A 269 -18.25 -2.37 2.20
C LEU A 269 -17.80 -3.07 0.93
N PHE A 270 -17.84 -4.39 0.95
CA PHE A 270 -17.61 -5.24 -0.23
C PHE A 270 -18.91 -5.43 -0.99
N GLY A 271 -18.85 -5.90 -2.23
CA GLY A 271 -20.03 -6.16 -3.04
C GLY A 271 -20.75 -7.43 -2.60
N ALA A 272 -22.03 -7.52 -2.98
CA ALA A 272 -22.85 -8.69 -2.70
C ALA A 272 -22.57 -9.84 -3.66
N ASP A 273 -22.61 -11.06 -3.14
CA ASP A 273 -22.62 -12.28 -3.92
C ASP A 273 -23.48 -13.36 -3.25
N ASN A 274 -23.72 -14.45 -3.94
CA ASN A 274 -24.46 -15.60 -3.45
C ASN A 274 -23.56 -16.83 -3.31
N SER A 275 -22.28 -16.63 -3.05
CA SER A 275 -21.31 -17.70 -2.86
C SER A 275 -21.67 -18.62 -1.69
N SER A 276 -21.08 -19.81 -1.66
CA SER A 276 -21.30 -20.76 -0.58
C SER A 276 -20.98 -20.19 0.80
N THR A 277 -20.08 -19.22 0.89
CA THR A 277 -19.72 -18.57 2.16
C THR A 277 -20.91 -17.91 2.85
N PHE A 278 -21.83 -17.33 2.08
CA PHE A 278 -22.95 -16.56 2.65
C PHE A 278 -24.24 -17.36 2.76
N GLN A 279 -24.30 -18.60 2.24
CA GLN A 279 -25.51 -19.41 2.29
C GLN A 279 -25.88 -19.81 3.72
N ASP A 280 -27.15 -19.68 4.05
CA ASP A 280 -27.70 -20.09 5.33
C ASP A 280 -29.21 -20.36 5.14
N ALA A 281 -29.60 -21.63 5.28
CA ALA A 281 -30.98 -22.07 5.05
C ALA A 281 -31.98 -21.40 6.01
N ARG A 282 -31.52 -20.83 7.12
CA ARG A 282 -32.38 -20.07 8.04
C ARG A 282 -32.88 -18.76 7.46
N TYR A 283 -32.19 -18.20 6.47
CA TYR A 283 -32.50 -16.90 5.86
C TYR A 283 -33.14 -17.03 4.48
N ALA A 284 -32.68 -17.97 3.66
CA ALA A 284 -33.20 -18.21 2.31
C ALA A 284 -32.80 -19.60 1.81
N PRO A 285 -33.48 -20.14 0.78
CA PRO A 285 -33.05 -21.41 0.16
C PRO A 285 -31.59 -21.33 -0.30
N VAL A 286 -30.87 -22.45 -0.11
CA VAL A 286 -29.43 -22.52 -0.44
C VAL A 286 -29.20 -22.17 -1.91
N GLY A 287 -28.21 -21.30 -2.17
CA GLY A 287 -27.88 -20.78 -3.50
C GLY A 287 -28.58 -19.48 -3.87
N THR A 288 -29.59 -19.06 -3.10
CA THR A 288 -30.40 -17.86 -3.40
C THR A 288 -30.08 -16.66 -2.51
N LEU A 289 -29.36 -16.85 -1.41
CA LEU A 289 -29.06 -15.80 -0.47
C LEU A 289 -27.87 -14.96 -0.96
N TYR A 290 -28.12 -13.66 -1.18
CA TYR A 290 -27.10 -12.65 -1.42
C TYR A 290 -26.77 -11.93 -0.13
N ASP A 291 -25.49 -11.76 0.15
CA ASP A 291 -25.01 -10.95 1.26
C ASP A 291 -23.69 -10.30 0.90
N GLN A 292 -23.25 -9.38 1.72
CA GLN A 292 -22.02 -8.64 1.50
C GLN A 292 -21.35 -8.29 2.83
N SER A 293 -20.03 -8.37 2.86
CA SER A 293 -19.28 -8.10 4.09
C SER A 293 -18.93 -6.64 4.23
N ARG A 294 -18.95 -6.17 5.48
CA ARG A 294 -18.49 -4.85 5.86
C ARG A 294 -17.39 -4.97 6.91
N SER A 295 -16.23 -4.38 6.62
CA SER A 295 -15.11 -4.30 7.56
C SER A 295 -15.12 -2.97 8.29
N LEU A 296 -14.95 -3.00 9.59
CA LEU A 296 -14.86 -1.85 10.47
C LEU A 296 -13.57 -1.94 11.28
N SER A 297 -12.80 -0.87 11.32
CA SER A 297 -11.58 -0.76 12.14
C SER A 297 -11.48 0.65 12.71
N SER A 298 -11.15 0.74 13.98
CA SER A 298 -10.93 2.01 14.68
C SER A 298 -9.61 1.91 15.44
N LYS A 299 -8.64 2.75 15.05
CA LYS A 299 -7.29 2.76 15.62
C LYS A 299 -7.07 4.05 16.39
N THR A 300 -6.57 3.95 17.60
CA THR A 300 -6.14 5.08 18.41
C THR A 300 -4.76 4.78 18.94
N GLY A 301 -3.86 5.73 18.86
CA GLY A 301 -2.51 5.47 19.33
C GLY A 301 -1.68 6.72 19.54
N SER A 302 -0.44 6.50 19.93
CA SER A 302 0.53 7.54 20.17
C SER A 302 1.92 7.09 19.78
N LYS A 303 2.78 8.06 19.43
CA LYS A 303 4.21 7.86 19.17
C LYS A 303 4.96 8.99 19.88
N VAL A 304 5.88 8.63 20.77
CA VAL A 304 6.69 9.61 21.49
C VAL A 304 8.14 9.19 21.42
N SER A 305 9.02 10.11 21.04
CA SER A 305 10.45 9.85 20.99
C SER A 305 11.25 11.05 21.46
N LEU A 306 12.42 10.77 22.03
CA LEU A 306 13.39 11.75 22.48
C LEU A 306 14.74 11.42 21.86
N THR A 307 15.36 12.39 21.20
CA THR A 307 16.61 12.22 20.47
C THR A 307 17.68 13.15 21.00
N LYS A 308 18.86 12.64 21.24
CA LYS A 308 20.05 13.41 21.58
C LYS A 308 21.17 13.10 20.58
N GLU A 309 21.70 14.16 19.93
CA GLU A 309 22.62 14.00 18.80
C GLU A 309 24.09 14.28 19.14
N ASP A 310 24.39 14.86 20.28
CA ASP A 310 25.69 15.46 20.60
C ASP A 310 26.50 14.69 21.64
N LEU A 311 26.19 13.41 21.86
CA LEU A 311 26.94 12.59 22.79
C LEU A 311 28.30 12.18 22.22
N PHE A 312 29.31 12.03 23.08
CA PHE A 312 30.68 11.63 22.71
C PHE A 312 31.25 12.46 21.54
N ASP A 313 31.34 13.77 21.74
CA ASP A 313 31.85 14.72 20.72
C ASP A 313 31.07 14.65 19.39
N LYS A 314 29.74 14.49 19.49
CA LYS A 314 28.82 14.37 18.35
C LYS A 314 28.97 13.08 17.53
N ARG A 315 29.63 12.07 18.09
CA ARG A 315 29.77 10.77 17.44
C ARG A 315 28.58 9.86 17.70
N LEU A 316 27.85 10.05 18.79
CA LEU A 316 26.73 9.20 19.19
C LEU A 316 25.42 9.97 19.16
N LYS A 317 24.46 9.44 18.40
CA LYS A 317 23.06 9.85 18.40
C LYS A 317 22.24 8.75 19.03
N VAL A 318 21.41 9.08 20.01
CA VAL A 318 20.53 8.11 20.67
C VAL A 318 19.09 8.60 20.58
N THR A 319 18.19 7.73 20.21
CA THR A 319 16.74 7.95 20.23
C THR A 319 16.10 6.88 21.10
N ALA A 320 15.24 7.31 22.01
CA ALA A 320 14.46 6.40 22.86
C ALA A 320 13.01 6.88 22.88
N GLY A 321 12.08 5.96 23.03
CA GLY A 321 10.68 6.34 23.08
C GLY A 321 9.75 5.16 23.25
N PHE A 322 8.47 5.43 23.01
CA PHE A 322 7.41 4.44 23.04
C PHE A 322 6.34 4.72 22.01
N ASP A 323 5.68 3.65 21.60
CA ASP A 323 4.50 3.69 20.75
C ASP A 323 3.36 2.94 21.42
N THR A 324 2.15 3.42 21.22
CA THR A 324 0.94 2.70 21.61
C THR A 324 0.01 2.56 20.43
N LEU A 325 -0.72 1.44 20.38
CA LEU A 325 -1.77 1.22 19.40
C LEU A 325 -2.91 0.45 20.06
N PHE A 326 -4.12 0.98 19.92
CA PHE A 326 -5.36 0.31 20.27
C PHE A 326 -6.22 0.21 19.00
N ASP A 327 -6.50 -1.02 18.55
CA ASP A 327 -7.32 -1.28 17.37
C ASP A 327 -8.54 -2.13 17.76
N GLU A 328 -9.72 -1.63 17.42
CA GLU A 328 -10.97 -2.37 17.49
C GLU A 328 -11.42 -2.69 16.07
N GLY A 329 -11.62 -3.99 15.79
CA GLY A 329 -12.03 -4.41 14.47
C GLY A 329 -13.11 -5.48 14.49
N LYS A 330 -13.94 -5.49 13.46
CA LYS A 330 -14.93 -6.54 13.22
C LYS A 330 -15.31 -6.60 11.75
N GLN A 331 -15.94 -7.68 11.36
CA GLN A 331 -16.53 -7.83 10.04
C GLN A 331 -17.93 -8.43 10.21
N ASP A 332 -18.94 -7.75 9.68
CA ASP A 332 -20.32 -8.23 9.68
C ASP A 332 -20.84 -8.47 8.25
N LEU A 333 -21.96 -9.17 8.12
CA LEU A 333 -22.68 -9.32 6.88
C LEU A 333 -23.78 -8.27 6.85
N TYR A 334 -23.63 -7.32 5.96
CA TYR A 334 -24.41 -6.08 5.90
C TYR A 334 -25.89 -6.30 5.64
N GLY A 335 -26.25 -7.31 4.83
CA GLY A 335 -27.64 -7.61 4.48
C GLY A 335 -28.41 -8.32 5.58
N THR A 336 -27.80 -9.27 6.29
CA THR A 336 -28.47 -10.10 7.31
C THR A 336 -28.08 -9.74 8.74
N GLY A 337 -27.03 -8.95 8.93
CA GLY A 337 -26.52 -8.61 10.26
C GLY A 337 -25.73 -9.72 10.95
N ARG A 338 -25.41 -10.82 10.24
CA ARG A 338 -24.63 -11.92 10.80
C ARG A 338 -23.19 -11.48 11.10
N THR A 339 -22.59 -12.06 12.12
CA THR A 339 -21.18 -11.86 12.44
C THR A 339 -20.32 -12.73 11.53
N TYR A 340 -19.39 -12.11 10.80
CA TYR A 340 -18.39 -12.81 9.97
C TYR A 340 -17.06 -12.94 10.69
N VAL A 341 -16.53 -11.83 11.18
CA VAL A 341 -15.39 -11.77 12.10
C VAL A 341 -15.87 -11.12 13.39
N PRO A 342 -15.69 -11.78 14.54
CA PRO A 342 -16.19 -11.25 15.82
C PRO A 342 -15.48 -9.94 16.19
N PRO A 343 -16.09 -9.09 17.03
CA PRO A 343 -15.40 -7.96 17.61
C PRO A 343 -14.11 -8.39 18.27
N SER A 344 -13.02 -7.74 17.86
CA SER A 344 -11.66 -8.06 18.30
C SER A 344 -10.95 -6.77 18.70
N GLU A 345 -10.22 -6.82 19.79
CA GLU A 345 -9.43 -5.71 20.31
C GLU A 345 -7.96 -6.09 20.31
N TYR A 346 -7.13 -5.27 19.69
CA TYR A 346 -5.68 -5.40 19.71
C TYR A 346 -5.08 -4.21 20.43
N ARG A 347 -4.24 -4.47 21.42
CA ARG A 347 -3.51 -3.46 22.18
C ARG A 347 -2.02 -3.74 22.09
N ASN A 348 -1.24 -2.72 21.82
CA ASN A 348 0.21 -2.83 21.75
C ASN A 348 0.86 -1.64 22.46
N LEU A 349 1.81 -1.92 23.33
CA LEU A 349 2.77 -0.97 23.86
C LEU A 349 4.15 -1.40 23.43
N SER A 350 4.89 -0.50 22.79
CA SER A 350 6.26 -0.75 22.34
C SER A 350 7.20 0.23 23.02
N LEU A 351 8.28 -0.28 23.59
CA LEU A 351 9.37 0.53 24.14
C LEU A 351 10.60 0.32 23.27
N PHE A 352 11.28 1.38 22.86
CA PHE A 352 12.42 1.25 21.96
C PHE A 352 13.57 2.20 22.31
N ALA A 353 14.77 1.78 21.95
CA ALA A 353 15.98 2.59 21.96
C ALA A 353 16.81 2.29 20.73
N GLN A 354 17.36 3.32 20.11
CA GLN A 354 18.20 3.23 18.93
C GLN A 354 19.42 4.10 19.09
N GLY A 355 20.56 3.62 18.56
CA GLY A 355 21.82 4.35 18.57
C GLY A 355 22.44 4.39 17.19
N GLU A 356 23.15 5.48 16.92
CA GLU A 356 23.98 5.66 15.74
C GLU A 356 25.32 6.15 16.21
N PHE A 357 26.39 5.37 15.96
CA PHE A 357 27.72 5.66 16.45
C PHE A 357 28.74 5.68 15.31
N LYS A 358 29.44 6.79 15.16
CA LYS A 358 30.56 6.92 14.22
C LYS A 358 31.80 6.26 14.81
N LEU A 359 32.04 5.00 14.44
CA LEU A 359 33.26 4.29 14.83
C LEU A 359 34.49 4.98 14.25
N LEU A 360 34.40 5.35 12.97
CA LEU A 360 35.40 6.12 12.22
C LEU A 360 34.66 7.19 11.44
N ASP A 361 35.32 8.17 10.90
CA ASP A 361 34.71 9.17 10.04
C ASP A 361 34.06 8.55 8.79
N THR A 362 34.55 7.37 8.39
CA THR A 362 34.03 6.61 7.24
C THR A 362 33.12 5.45 7.60
N LEU A 363 33.00 5.11 8.89
CA LEU A 363 32.26 3.93 9.33
C LEU A 363 31.30 4.28 10.46
N THR A 364 30.01 4.04 10.22
CA THR A 364 28.93 4.28 11.19
C THR A 364 28.25 2.96 11.55
N LEU A 365 28.07 2.72 12.84
CA LEU A 365 27.32 1.59 13.39
C LEU A 365 25.93 2.07 13.81
N HIS A 366 24.90 1.35 13.36
CA HIS A 366 23.52 1.54 13.80
C HIS A 366 23.09 0.32 14.60
N GLY A 367 22.32 0.53 15.66
CA GLY A 367 21.77 -0.56 16.45
C GLY A 367 20.55 -0.13 17.21
N GLY A 368 19.65 -1.06 17.46
CA GLY A 368 18.45 -0.79 18.21
C GLY A 368 17.82 -2.03 18.79
N VAL A 369 16.98 -1.80 19.78
CA VAL A 369 16.16 -2.80 20.45
C VAL A 369 14.76 -2.24 20.61
N ARG A 370 13.77 -3.13 20.41
CA ARG A 370 12.36 -2.80 20.58
C ARG A 370 11.68 -3.93 21.35
N ARG A 371 10.99 -3.59 22.44
CA ARG A 371 10.20 -4.55 23.21
C ARG A 371 8.72 -4.30 22.94
N GLU A 372 8.04 -5.33 22.41
CA GLU A 372 6.62 -5.32 22.11
C GLU A 372 5.83 -6.03 23.23
N TYR A 373 4.79 -5.37 23.74
CA TYR A 373 3.80 -5.95 24.63
C TYR A 373 2.45 -5.86 23.95
N ALA A 374 1.94 -6.99 23.48
CA ALA A 374 0.71 -7.03 22.69
C ALA A 374 -0.33 -7.94 23.33
N ASP A 375 -1.59 -7.49 23.30
CA ASP A 375 -2.76 -8.24 23.73
C ASP A 375 -3.77 -8.33 22.59
N LEU A 376 -4.36 -9.50 22.41
CA LEU A 376 -5.46 -9.73 21.49
C LEU A 376 -6.64 -10.31 22.28
N SER A 377 -7.76 -9.57 22.34
CA SER A 377 -9.00 -9.98 22.99
C SER A 377 -10.09 -10.18 21.94
N ILE A 378 -10.74 -11.34 21.98
CA ILE A 378 -11.76 -11.72 21.01
C ILE A 378 -13.00 -12.19 21.76
N ASP A 379 -14.16 -11.65 21.38
CA ASP A 379 -15.45 -12.06 21.94
C ASP A 379 -15.83 -13.46 21.47
N SER A 380 -16.55 -14.20 22.32
CA SER A 380 -17.14 -15.49 21.93
C SER A 380 -18.10 -15.27 20.77
N TYR A 381 -18.11 -16.19 19.81
CA TYR A 381 -18.91 -16.07 18.61
C TYR A 381 -19.27 -17.44 18.04
N ARG A 382 -20.12 -17.42 17.02
CA ARG A 382 -20.49 -18.59 16.23
C ARG A 382 -20.12 -18.33 14.78
N THR A 383 -19.47 -19.28 14.13
CA THR A 383 -19.11 -19.18 12.72
C THR A 383 -20.33 -19.25 11.81
N LEU A 384 -20.15 -18.85 10.55
CA LEU A 384 -21.19 -18.97 9.54
C LEU A 384 -21.53 -20.43 9.23
N ALA A 385 -22.71 -20.68 8.68
CA ALA A 385 -23.14 -22.01 8.27
C ALA A 385 -22.13 -22.70 7.35
N ARG A 386 -21.45 -21.96 6.48
CA ARG A 386 -20.35 -22.46 5.61
C ARG A 386 -19.26 -23.17 6.42
N TYR A 387 -19.03 -22.75 7.64
CA TYR A 387 -18.03 -23.26 8.57
C TYR A 387 -18.69 -24.03 9.73
N ASN A 388 -19.81 -24.68 9.45
CA ASN A 388 -20.58 -25.57 10.33
C ASN A 388 -21.26 -24.85 11.53
N GLY A 389 -21.29 -23.54 11.55
CA GLY A 389 -21.97 -22.78 12.62
C GLY A 389 -21.46 -23.13 14.02
N VAL A 390 -20.17 -23.43 14.18
CA VAL A 390 -19.61 -23.86 15.46
C VAL A 390 -19.46 -22.70 16.42
N ALA A 391 -19.70 -22.97 17.72
CA ALA A 391 -19.44 -22.00 18.77
C ALA A 391 -17.94 -21.97 19.08
N VAL A 392 -17.36 -20.77 19.11
CA VAL A 392 -15.96 -20.53 19.46
C VAL A 392 -15.92 -19.70 20.73
N GLU A 393 -15.26 -20.23 21.76
CA GLU A 393 -15.07 -19.51 23.01
C GLU A 393 -14.06 -18.38 22.81
N GLY A 394 -14.44 -17.17 23.18
CA GLY A 394 -13.57 -16.01 23.18
C GLY A 394 -12.47 -16.11 24.23
N GLY A 395 -11.56 -15.19 24.20
CA GLY A 395 -10.46 -15.15 25.14
C GLY A 395 -9.48 -14.03 24.84
N LYS A 396 -8.42 -14.02 25.64
CA LYS A 396 -7.33 -13.06 25.53
C LYS A 396 -6.01 -13.79 25.34
N LEU A 397 -5.22 -13.33 24.36
CA LEU A 397 -3.87 -13.81 24.10
C LEU A 397 -2.88 -12.66 24.32
N ASN A 398 -1.75 -12.99 24.95
CA ASN A 398 -0.67 -12.04 25.18
C ASN A 398 0.54 -12.45 24.33
N PHE A 399 1.13 -11.47 23.64
CA PHE A 399 2.32 -11.68 22.83
C PHE A 399 3.38 -10.65 23.23
N ASN A 400 4.50 -11.12 23.76
CA ASN A 400 5.62 -10.27 24.10
C ASN A 400 6.81 -10.68 23.25
N LYS A 401 7.47 -9.71 22.63
CA LYS A 401 8.59 -9.97 21.73
C LYS A 401 9.63 -8.87 21.84
N THR A 402 10.90 -9.26 21.86
CA THR A 402 12.02 -8.33 21.71
C THR A 402 12.56 -8.44 20.29
N LEU A 403 12.70 -7.29 19.63
CA LEU A 403 13.19 -7.18 18.26
C LEU A 403 14.49 -6.42 18.23
N TYR A 404 15.42 -6.87 17.40
CA TYR A 404 16.76 -6.28 17.28
C TYR A 404 17.00 -5.81 15.86
N ASN A 405 17.81 -4.76 15.73
CA ASN A 405 18.38 -4.36 14.47
C ASN A 405 19.84 -3.95 14.67
N VAL A 406 20.67 -4.18 13.67
CA VAL A 406 22.06 -3.76 13.61
C VAL A 406 22.47 -3.52 12.17
N GLY A 407 23.26 -2.48 11.95
CA GLY A 407 23.72 -2.15 10.60
C GLY A 407 25.04 -1.42 10.63
N LEU A 408 25.76 -1.50 9.54
CA LEU A 408 27.00 -0.78 9.27
C LEU A 408 26.85 -0.01 7.97
N VAL A 409 27.30 1.25 7.97
CA VAL A 409 27.41 2.07 6.78
C VAL A 409 28.86 2.50 6.64
N PHE A 410 29.46 2.17 5.51
CA PHE A 410 30.84 2.47 5.18
C PHE A 410 30.91 3.44 4.01
N GLU A 411 31.55 4.57 4.21
CA GLU A 411 31.75 5.62 3.20
C GLU A 411 33.24 5.81 2.96
N PRO A 412 33.89 4.93 2.14
CA PRO A 412 35.35 4.97 1.92
C PRO A 412 35.81 6.22 1.15
N VAL A 413 34.95 6.73 0.26
CA VAL A 413 35.15 7.97 -0.48
C VAL A 413 33.86 8.73 -0.52
N LYS A 414 33.88 10.02 -0.86
CA LYS A 414 32.71 10.85 -0.93
C LYS A 414 31.66 10.26 -1.89
N ASP A 415 30.41 10.24 -1.46
CA ASP A 415 29.26 9.78 -2.20
C ASP A 415 29.25 8.30 -2.59
N LEU A 416 30.14 7.49 -2.01
CA LEU A 416 30.09 6.03 -2.06
C LEU A 416 29.66 5.50 -0.69
N ASN A 417 28.46 4.97 -0.59
CA ASN A 417 27.93 4.35 0.61
C ASN A 417 27.77 2.86 0.39
N LEU A 418 28.43 2.07 1.23
CA LEU A 418 28.26 0.62 1.30
C LEU A 418 27.61 0.29 2.63
N TYR A 419 26.64 -0.59 2.64
CA TYR A 419 25.94 -0.94 3.87
C TYR A 419 25.61 -2.41 3.96
N THR A 420 25.54 -2.89 5.19
CA THR A 420 24.98 -4.19 5.53
C THR A 420 24.11 -4.03 6.75
N SER A 421 23.01 -4.77 6.81
CA SER A 421 22.07 -4.66 7.93
C SER A 421 21.40 -5.99 8.24
N TYR A 422 21.03 -6.14 9.50
CA TYR A 422 20.12 -7.15 10.00
C TYR A 422 18.99 -6.43 10.73
N SER A 423 17.74 -6.79 10.43
CA SER A 423 16.59 -6.20 11.09
C SER A 423 15.48 -7.23 11.31
N GLU A 424 14.69 -7.01 12.34
CA GLU A 424 13.53 -7.82 12.64
C GLU A 424 12.26 -6.97 12.55
N GLY A 425 11.21 -7.53 11.96
CA GLY A 425 9.88 -6.94 11.88
C GLY A 425 8.87 -7.82 12.60
N PHE A 426 7.82 -7.18 13.11
CA PHE A 426 6.76 -7.83 13.89
C PHE A 426 5.41 -7.47 13.30
N GLY A 427 4.56 -8.47 13.10
CA GLY A 427 3.21 -8.29 12.60
C GLY A 427 2.27 -9.38 13.08
N MET A 428 0.97 -9.11 13.03
CA MET A 428 -0.05 -10.12 13.26
C MET A 428 -0.39 -10.83 11.94
N PRO A 429 -0.75 -12.12 11.96
CA PRO A 429 -1.38 -12.75 10.81
C PRO A 429 -2.74 -12.11 10.53
N ASP A 430 -3.40 -12.51 9.44
CA ASP A 430 -4.80 -12.14 9.21
C ASP A 430 -5.68 -12.87 10.22
N VAL A 431 -5.81 -12.30 11.41
CA VAL A 431 -6.56 -12.87 12.53
C VAL A 431 -8.01 -13.12 12.15
N GLY A 432 -8.63 -12.14 11.48
CA GLY A 432 -10.02 -12.26 11.06
C GLY A 432 -10.24 -13.44 10.12
N ARG A 433 -9.31 -13.67 9.19
CA ARG A 433 -9.40 -14.82 8.26
C ARG A 433 -9.26 -16.15 8.99
N VAL A 434 -8.41 -16.24 10.01
CA VAL A 434 -8.30 -17.43 10.85
C VAL A 434 -9.59 -17.67 11.61
N LEU A 435 -10.12 -16.65 12.27
CA LEU A 435 -11.31 -16.78 13.14
C LEU A 435 -12.56 -17.19 12.35
N ARG A 436 -12.78 -16.59 11.18
CA ARG A 436 -13.98 -16.85 10.39
C ARG A 436 -14.02 -18.24 9.76
N SER A 437 -12.87 -18.90 9.65
CA SER A 437 -12.74 -20.22 9.00
C SER A 437 -12.68 -21.39 9.97
N ILE A 438 -12.83 -21.18 11.27
CA ILE A 438 -12.91 -22.25 12.26
C ILE A 438 -14.18 -23.07 12.01
N ASN A 439 -14.03 -24.37 11.79
CA ASN A 439 -15.13 -25.27 11.43
C ASN A 439 -15.25 -26.51 12.32
N GLN A 440 -14.41 -26.65 13.36
CA GLN A 440 -14.41 -27.78 14.28
C GLN A 440 -14.93 -27.34 15.64
N PRO A 441 -15.86 -28.07 16.26
CA PRO A 441 -16.33 -27.76 17.62
C PRO A 441 -15.23 -27.95 18.65
N GLY A 442 -15.32 -27.22 19.76
CA GLY A 442 -14.40 -27.32 20.89
C GLY A 442 -13.11 -26.51 20.74
N GLN A 443 -12.95 -25.76 19.67
CA GLN A 443 -11.83 -24.83 19.52
C GLN A 443 -12.15 -23.51 20.24
N GLY A 444 -11.20 -23.03 21.06
CA GLY A 444 -11.25 -21.73 21.70
C GLY A 444 -10.04 -20.90 21.31
N ILE A 445 -10.15 -19.59 21.48
CA ILE A 445 -9.10 -18.63 21.09
C ILE A 445 -7.75 -18.97 21.75
N ARG A 446 -7.76 -19.40 23.00
CA ARG A 446 -6.55 -19.72 23.77
C ARG A 446 -5.73 -20.88 23.20
N ASN A 447 -6.34 -21.75 22.40
CA ASN A 447 -5.71 -22.95 21.85
C ASN A 447 -5.27 -22.78 20.38
N LEU A 448 -5.42 -21.59 19.80
CA LEU A 448 -5.10 -21.34 18.40
C LEU A 448 -3.67 -20.83 18.21
N SER A 449 -2.74 -21.75 17.95
CA SER A 449 -1.35 -21.41 17.61
C SER A 449 -1.23 -20.60 16.32
N THR A 450 -2.20 -20.71 15.41
CA THR A 450 -2.25 -19.97 14.13
C THR A 450 -2.46 -18.47 14.32
N LEU A 451 -2.81 -18.00 15.51
CA LEU A 451 -2.91 -16.57 15.85
C LEU A 451 -1.58 -15.96 16.31
N ALA A 452 -0.52 -16.75 16.45
CA ALA A 452 0.79 -16.26 16.87
C ALA A 452 1.32 -15.20 15.90
N PRO A 453 2.04 -14.18 16.38
CA PRO A 453 2.62 -13.14 15.55
C PRO A 453 3.60 -13.68 14.50
N ILE A 454 3.79 -12.90 13.45
CA ILE A 454 4.81 -13.12 12.43
C ILE A 454 6.02 -12.28 12.81
N VAL A 455 7.18 -12.94 12.93
CA VAL A 455 8.47 -12.26 13.08
C VAL A 455 9.27 -12.51 11.82
N THR A 456 9.66 -11.42 11.15
CA THR A 456 10.43 -11.48 9.93
C THR A 456 11.83 -10.99 10.19
N LYS A 457 12.82 -11.77 9.75
CA LYS A 457 14.25 -11.44 9.85
C LYS A 457 14.75 -11.09 8.47
N SER A 458 15.36 -9.92 8.32
CA SER A 458 15.89 -9.43 7.06
C SER A 458 17.39 -9.18 7.16
N ILE A 459 18.13 -9.68 6.16
CA ILE A 459 19.54 -9.39 5.97
C ILE A 459 19.66 -8.67 4.63
N GLU A 460 20.43 -7.60 4.60
CA GLU A 460 20.63 -6.81 3.40
C GLU A 460 22.09 -6.39 3.25
N LEU A 461 22.58 -6.44 2.01
CA LEU A 461 23.89 -5.93 1.61
C LEU A 461 23.68 -5.05 0.39
N GLY A 462 24.15 -3.81 0.47
CA GLY A 462 23.94 -2.91 -0.65
C GLY A 462 24.93 -1.77 -0.70
N GLY A 463 24.75 -0.94 -1.72
CA GLY A 463 25.57 0.23 -1.90
C GLY A 463 24.95 1.22 -2.87
N ARG A 464 25.43 2.45 -2.77
CA ARG A 464 25.09 3.54 -3.67
C ARG A 464 26.33 4.36 -3.97
N TYR A 465 26.54 4.66 -5.25
CA TYR A 465 27.64 5.51 -5.70
C TYR A 465 27.11 6.62 -6.60
N LYS A 466 27.39 7.84 -6.20
CA LYS A 466 27.15 9.04 -6.98
C LYS A 466 28.48 9.59 -7.46
N VAL A 467 28.76 9.46 -8.75
CA VAL A 467 30.03 9.91 -9.35
C VAL A 467 29.78 10.57 -10.69
N GLY A 468 30.19 11.83 -10.82
CA GLY A 468 29.94 12.60 -12.04
C GLY A 468 28.45 12.68 -12.36
N GLN A 469 28.08 12.24 -13.56
CA GLN A 469 26.70 12.21 -14.04
C GLN A 469 25.96 10.93 -13.68
N TRP A 470 26.63 9.96 -13.04
CA TRP A 470 26.09 8.66 -12.70
C TRP A 470 25.56 8.61 -11.26
N ASP A 471 24.46 7.91 -11.08
CA ASP A 471 23.91 7.52 -9.78
C ASP A 471 23.54 6.04 -9.86
N VAL A 472 24.31 5.19 -9.18
CA VAL A 472 24.19 3.73 -9.25
C VAL A 472 23.89 3.19 -7.86
N ASN A 473 22.94 2.29 -7.76
CA ASN A 473 22.64 1.59 -6.51
C ASN A 473 22.33 0.12 -6.78
N ALA A 474 22.64 -0.71 -5.81
CA ALA A 474 22.26 -2.12 -5.82
C ALA A 474 22.12 -2.62 -4.38
N SER A 475 21.23 -3.58 -4.18
CA SER A 475 20.96 -4.18 -2.89
C SER A 475 20.58 -5.64 -3.07
N LEU A 476 21.20 -6.52 -2.29
CA LEU A 476 20.82 -7.92 -2.16
C LEU A 476 20.13 -8.10 -0.81
N PHE A 477 19.02 -8.82 -0.76
CA PHE A 477 18.30 -9.05 0.48
C PHE A 477 17.82 -10.48 0.62
N ARG A 478 17.70 -10.91 1.87
CA ARG A 478 17.03 -12.15 2.26
C ARG A 478 16.11 -11.85 3.43
N SER A 479 14.87 -12.25 3.30
CA SER A 479 13.82 -12.12 4.31
C SER A 479 13.26 -13.48 4.64
N SER A 480 13.24 -13.85 5.92
CA SER A 480 12.77 -15.15 6.36
C SER A 480 11.84 -15.03 7.56
N SER A 481 10.94 -15.98 7.69
CA SER A 481 10.08 -16.13 8.85
C SER A 481 9.91 -17.61 9.16
N ASP A 482 10.15 -17.99 10.43
CA ASP A 482 10.01 -19.38 10.88
C ASP A 482 8.54 -19.82 10.90
N TYR A 483 7.63 -18.87 11.12
CA TYR A 483 6.19 -19.11 11.17
C TYR A 483 5.46 -17.97 10.44
N GLY A 484 5.71 -17.90 9.14
CA GLY A 484 5.12 -16.89 8.25
C GLY A 484 3.67 -17.19 7.91
N ALA A 485 3.06 -16.29 7.15
CA ALA A 485 1.71 -16.46 6.65
C ALA A 485 1.72 -16.50 5.12
N ARG A 486 0.92 -17.40 4.57
CA ARG A 486 0.70 -17.54 3.13
C ARG A 486 -0.79 -17.62 2.87
N VAL A 487 -1.27 -16.85 1.91
CA VAL A 487 -2.66 -16.93 1.46
C VAL A 487 -2.82 -18.13 0.56
N VAL A 488 -3.77 -19.00 0.89
CA VAL A 488 -4.11 -20.19 0.10
C VAL A 488 -5.60 -20.20 -0.22
N ARG A 489 -5.96 -20.73 -1.36
CA ARG A 489 -7.35 -20.95 -1.75
C ARG A 489 -7.70 -22.42 -1.54
N VAL A 490 -8.74 -22.66 -0.73
CA VAL A 490 -9.30 -23.99 -0.48
C VAL A 490 -10.75 -23.96 -0.95
N GLY A 491 -11.02 -24.57 -2.10
CA GLY A 491 -12.31 -24.44 -2.77
C GLY A 491 -12.54 -22.98 -3.23
N ASP A 492 -13.59 -22.36 -2.76
CA ASP A 492 -13.95 -20.96 -3.03
C ASP A 492 -13.55 -19.98 -1.92
N ALA A 493 -12.90 -20.47 -0.86
CA ALA A 493 -12.49 -19.68 0.29
C ALA A 493 -10.99 -19.43 0.33
N PHE A 494 -10.60 -18.23 0.76
CA PHE A 494 -9.22 -17.90 1.07
C PHE A 494 -8.92 -18.18 2.54
N MET A 495 -7.83 -18.87 2.79
CA MET A 495 -7.38 -19.25 4.12
C MET A 495 -5.92 -18.82 4.32
N THR A 496 -5.49 -18.79 5.59
CA THR A 496 -4.12 -18.48 5.96
C THR A 496 -3.39 -19.75 6.38
N ALA A 497 -2.34 -20.11 5.65
CA ALA A 497 -1.42 -21.16 6.04
C ALA A 497 -0.24 -20.55 6.80
N ARG A 498 0.17 -21.19 7.89
CA ARG A 498 1.29 -20.77 8.73
C ARG A 498 2.43 -21.77 8.59
N GLU A 499 3.53 -21.33 8.04
CA GLU A 499 4.67 -22.17 7.70
C GLU A 499 5.95 -21.33 7.55
N GLU A 500 7.11 -21.98 7.58
CA GLU A 500 8.38 -21.33 7.30
C GLU A 500 8.43 -20.86 5.85
N ASN A 501 8.89 -19.63 5.64
CA ASN A 501 9.11 -19.08 4.32
C ASN A 501 10.39 -18.23 4.25
N ARG A 502 10.86 -18.05 3.01
CA ARG A 502 12.04 -17.25 2.73
C ARG A 502 11.89 -16.55 1.39
N ILE A 503 12.25 -15.29 1.35
CA ILE A 503 12.24 -14.48 0.14
C ILE A 503 13.63 -13.90 -0.07
N ASP A 504 14.20 -14.14 -1.25
CA ASP A 504 15.48 -13.58 -1.68
C ASP A 504 15.23 -12.60 -2.83
N GLY A 505 16.05 -11.56 -2.92
CA GLY A 505 15.88 -10.61 -4.00
C GLY A 505 17.08 -9.70 -4.23
N LEU A 506 16.95 -8.99 -5.34
CA LEU A 506 17.90 -7.98 -5.80
C LEU A 506 17.12 -6.76 -6.27
N ASP A 507 17.50 -5.59 -5.80
CA ASP A 507 17.06 -4.31 -6.33
C ASP A 507 18.29 -3.56 -6.85
N ALA A 508 18.21 -3.03 -8.07
CA ALA A 508 19.29 -2.27 -8.66
C ALA A 508 18.75 -1.08 -9.46
N GLY A 509 19.52 -0.01 -9.52
CA GLY A 509 19.17 1.17 -10.29
C GLY A 509 20.40 1.89 -10.84
N ILE A 510 20.25 2.44 -12.05
CA ILE A 510 21.28 3.27 -12.69
C ILE A 510 20.58 4.53 -13.19
N GLY A 511 21.03 5.69 -12.74
CA GLY A 511 20.62 6.99 -13.27
C GLY A 511 21.79 7.66 -13.98
N TYR A 512 21.51 8.31 -15.07
CA TYR A 512 22.48 9.08 -15.83
C TYR A 512 21.91 10.43 -16.23
N GLN A 513 22.59 11.51 -15.81
CA GLN A 513 22.26 12.86 -16.20
C GLN A 513 23.01 13.18 -17.48
N ILE A 514 22.36 13.06 -18.64
CA ILE A 514 22.99 13.28 -19.94
C ILE A 514 23.49 14.72 -20.04
N ASN A 515 22.62 15.67 -19.70
CA ASN A 515 22.91 17.09 -19.57
C ASN A 515 21.88 17.72 -18.60
N ARG A 516 21.81 19.02 -18.52
CA ARG A 516 20.82 19.70 -17.62
C ARG A 516 19.37 19.42 -18.01
N ALA A 517 19.11 19.12 -19.29
CA ALA A 517 17.77 18.95 -19.82
C ALA A 517 17.30 17.49 -19.84
N HIS A 518 18.20 16.52 -19.83
CA HIS A 518 17.84 15.11 -20.04
C HIS A 518 18.44 14.21 -18.95
N LYS A 519 17.55 13.41 -18.33
CA LYS A 519 17.93 12.37 -17.37
C LYS A 519 17.26 11.05 -17.74
N VAL A 520 18.04 9.99 -17.73
CA VAL A 520 17.55 8.62 -17.92
C VAL A 520 17.82 7.80 -16.68
N LYS A 521 16.92 6.87 -16.38
CA LYS A 521 17.01 5.98 -15.23
C LYS A 521 16.53 4.60 -15.62
N VAL A 522 17.21 3.57 -15.17
CA VAL A 522 16.79 2.16 -15.29
C VAL A 522 16.82 1.52 -13.93
N SER A 523 15.75 0.86 -13.55
CA SER A 523 15.63 0.12 -12.31
C SER A 523 15.25 -1.33 -12.59
N TYR A 524 15.82 -2.24 -11.82
CA TYR A 524 15.55 -3.68 -11.91
C TYR A 524 15.22 -4.22 -10.53
N SER A 525 14.21 -5.06 -10.45
CA SER A 525 13.85 -5.78 -9.23
C SER A 525 13.62 -7.24 -9.53
N LYS A 526 14.22 -8.09 -8.69
CA LYS A 526 14.03 -9.54 -8.73
C LYS A 526 13.60 -10.02 -7.35
N THR A 527 12.56 -10.84 -7.30
CA THR A 527 12.04 -11.43 -6.08
C THR A 527 11.76 -12.89 -6.28
N LYS A 528 12.18 -13.74 -5.33
CA LYS A 528 12.06 -15.18 -5.38
C LYS A 528 11.67 -15.69 -3.99
N GLY A 529 10.58 -16.44 -3.89
CA GLY A 529 10.08 -16.94 -2.60
C GLY A 529 9.90 -18.45 -2.57
N ARG A 530 10.20 -19.04 -1.41
CA ARG A 530 10.00 -20.46 -1.12
C ARG A 530 9.36 -20.65 0.25
N TYR A 531 8.67 -21.76 0.43
CA TYR A 531 8.06 -22.14 1.69
C TYR A 531 8.18 -23.64 1.94
N ASP A 532 8.02 -24.02 3.20
CA ASP A 532 7.99 -25.42 3.65
C ASP A 532 6.54 -25.93 3.59
N SER A 533 6.22 -26.76 2.60
CA SER A 533 4.84 -27.19 2.34
C SER A 533 4.37 -28.31 3.26
N ASP A 534 5.29 -29.07 3.88
CA ASP A 534 4.98 -30.28 4.66
C ASP A 534 5.49 -30.24 6.12
N GLY A 535 6.11 -29.14 6.54
CA GLY A 535 6.61 -28.98 7.90
C GLY A 535 7.89 -29.75 8.22
N ASN A 536 8.64 -30.22 7.21
CA ASN A 536 9.86 -31.00 7.41
C ASN A 536 11.14 -30.16 7.55
N GLY A 537 11.05 -28.84 7.55
CA GLY A 537 12.17 -27.92 7.64
C GLY A 537 12.87 -27.63 6.32
N SER A 538 12.43 -28.24 5.21
CA SER A 538 12.94 -27.96 3.87
C SER A 538 11.99 -27.04 3.11
N LEU A 539 12.52 -25.99 2.49
CA LEU A 539 11.76 -25.05 1.67
C LEU A 539 11.58 -25.62 0.26
N ASP A 540 10.63 -26.52 0.12
CA ASP A 540 10.44 -27.36 -1.07
C ASP A 540 9.55 -26.77 -2.15
N ALA A 541 8.69 -25.78 -1.82
CA ALA A 541 7.72 -25.20 -2.74
C ALA A 541 8.01 -23.72 -3.02
N ARG A 542 7.57 -23.24 -4.20
CA ARG A 542 7.71 -21.84 -4.59
C ARG A 542 6.45 -21.06 -4.24
N LEU A 543 6.64 -19.83 -3.75
CA LEU A 543 5.55 -18.88 -3.57
C LEU A 543 5.03 -18.44 -4.94
N ASP A 544 3.72 -18.32 -5.06
CA ASP A 544 3.03 -17.94 -6.28
C ASP A 544 2.82 -16.41 -6.42
N GLY A 545 2.09 -16.02 -7.47
CA GLY A 545 1.83 -14.61 -7.76
C GLY A 545 0.94 -13.88 -6.75
N LEU A 546 0.27 -14.61 -5.85
CA LEU A 546 -0.46 -14.00 -4.74
C LEU A 546 0.48 -13.51 -3.64
N ASN A 547 1.70 -14.01 -3.61
CA ASN A 547 2.68 -13.78 -2.55
C ASN A 547 3.95 -13.06 -3.02
N VAL A 548 4.35 -13.20 -4.28
CA VAL A 548 5.56 -12.55 -4.82
C VAL A 548 5.28 -11.85 -6.14
N ALA A 549 5.96 -10.73 -6.35
CA ALA A 549 5.91 -9.96 -7.59
C ALA A 549 6.72 -10.63 -8.71
N PRO A 550 6.43 -10.34 -9.99
CA PRO A 550 7.31 -10.73 -11.08
C PRO A 550 8.59 -9.89 -11.05
N ASP A 551 9.66 -10.40 -11.66
CA ASP A 551 10.84 -9.60 -11.92
C ASP A 551 10.48 -8.49 -12.91
N ARG A 552 10.98 -7.27 -12.68
CA ARG A 552 10.63 -6.11 -13.51
C ARG A 552 11.82 -5.24 -13.82
N VAL A 553 11.77 -4.65 -15.00
CA VAL A 553 12.65 -3.55 -15.42
C VAL A 553 11.78 -2.32 -15.67
N ILE A 554 12.13 -1.19 -15.08
CA ILE A 554 11.47 0.08 -15.33
C ILE A 554 12.52 1.07 -15.81
N ALA A 555 12.31 1.62 -17.00
CA ALA A 555 13.17 2.67 -17.56
C ALA A 555 12.39 3.96 -17.69
N SER A 556 13.03 5.09 -17.46
CA SER A 556 12.42 6.40 -17.59
C SER A 556 13.36 7.40 -18.22
N TRP A 557 12.77 8.36 -18.93
CA TRP A 557 13.46 9.49 -19.52
C TRP A 557 12.69 10.77 -19.19
N ASN A 558 13.34 11.67 -18.46
CA ASN A 558 12.84 13.00 -18.15
C ASN A 558 13.57 14.00 -19.03
N ALA A 559 12.81 14.86 -19.71
CA ALA A 559 13.36 15.90 -20.58
C ALA A 559 12.72 17.26 -20.29
N GLN A 560 13.54 18.28 -20.25
CA GLN A 560 13.12 19.68 -20.21
C GLN A 560 13.65 20.34 -21.48
N TRP A 561 12.82 20.38 -22.52
CA TRP A 561 13.22 20.80 -23.86
C TRP A 561 13.56 22.27 -23.95
N ASN A 562 12.81 23.10 -23.21
CA ASN A 562 13.03 24.53 -23.05
C ASN A 562 12.39 24.99 -21.75
N ASP A 563 12.28 26.29 -21.51
CA ASP A 563 11.71 26.85 -20.27
C ASP A 563 10.23 26.51 -20.08
N ARG A 564 9.53 26.08 -21.12
CA ARG A 564 8.07 25.85 -21.11
C ARG A 564 7.66 24.40 -21.33
N ILE A 565 8.45 23.61 -22.06
CA ILE A 565 8.08 22.25 -22.46
C ILE A 565 8.89 21.23 -21.69
N GLY A 566 8.20 20.37 -20.94
CA GLY A 566 8.76 19.20 -20.29
C GLY A 566 8.10 17.93 -20.83
N SER A 567 8.81 16.81 -20.77
CA SER A 567 8.28 15.51 -21.15
C SER A 567 8.81 14.40 -20.26
N PHE A 568 8.06 13.30 -20.22
CA PHE A 568 8.37 12.11 -19.46
C PHE A 568 7.98 10.87 -20.26
N LEU A 569 8.88 9.92 -20.36
CA LEU A 569 8.65 8.63 -20.98
C LEU A 569 9.03 7.54 -20.01
N GLN A 570 8.17 6.52 -19.87
CA GLN A 570 8.36 5.39 -18.99
C GLN A 570 8.10 4.09 -19.73
N VAL A 571 9.00 3.13 -19.56
CA VAL A 571 8.83 1.76 -20.07
C VAL A 571 8.92 0.81 -18.89
N GLN A 572 7.92 -0.03 -18.70
CA GLN A 572 8.01 -1.12 -17.74
C GLN A 572 7.89 -2.47 -18.46
N HIS A 573 8.79 -3.36 -18.12
CA HIS A 573 8.78 -4.73 -18.60
C HIS A 573 8.67 -5.68 -17.42
N ALA A 574 7.56 -6.41 -17.35
CA ALA A 574 7.36 -7.49 -16.39
C ALA A 574 7.79 -8.80 -17.06
N ILE A 575 8.74 -9.48 -16.42
CA ILE A 575 9.41 -10.65 -17.00
C ILE A 575 8.57 -11.89 -16.75
N SER A 576 8.42 -12.75 -17.77
CA SER A 576 7.70 -14.02 -17.65
C SER A 576 8.30 -14.91 -16.56
N ARG A 577 7.45 -15.70 -15.91
CA ARG A 577 7.85 -16.64 -14.85
C ARG A 577 6.96 -17.86 -14.86
N ASP A 578 7.56 -19.02 -14.68
CA ASP A 578 6.84 -20.26 -14.44
C ASP A 578 6.71 -20.52 -12.94
N PHE A 579 5.54 -20.99 -12.53
CA PHE A 579 5.26 -21.40 -11.16
C PHE A 579 5.08 -22.92 -11.08
N ASP A 580 5.00 -23.45 -9.85
CA ASP A 580 4.77 -24.89 -9.62
C ASP A 580 3.43 -25.35 -10.22
N ASP A 581 2.41 -24.50 -10.16
CA ASP A 581 1.15 -24.69 -10.87
C ASP A 581 1.21 -24.01 -12.24
N PRO A 582 1.22 -24.79 -13.36
CA PRO A 582 1.31 -24.20 -14.69
C PRO A 582 0.16 -23.26 -15.05
N GLN A 583 -1.00 -23.39 -14.41
CA GLN A 583 -2.12 -22.47 -14.62
C GLN A 583 -1.82 -21.05 -14.12
N LYS A 584 -0.83 -20.89 -13.26
CA LYS A 584 -0.39 -19.62 -12.71
C LYS A 584 0.85 -19.04 -13.41
N ASN A 585 1.32 -19.67 -14.48
CA ASN A 585 2.46 -19.15 -15.24
C ASN A 585 2.17 -17.75 -15.75
N PHE A 586 3.19 -16.89 -15.64
CA PHE A 586 3.11 -15.50 -16.07
C PHE A 586 3.79 -15.31 -17.41
N GLY A 587 3.04 -14.76 -18.39
CA GLY A 587 3.55 -14.58 -19.77
C GLY A 587 4.39 -13.33 -19.96
N GLY A 588 4.40 -12.41 -19.00
CA GLY A 588 5.09 -11.13 -19.14
C GLY A 588 4.37 -10.12 -20.02
N TYR A 589 4.76 -8.86 -19.91
CA TYR A 589 4.29 -7.78 -20.78
C TYR A 589 5.22 -6.58 -20.70
N THR A 590 5.13 -5.73 -21.73
CA THR A 590 5.84 -4.43 -21.78
C THR A 590 4.83 -3.32 -21.96
N LEU A 591 4.87 -2.31 -21.10
CA LEU A 591 3.98 -1.15 -21.15
C LEU A 591 4.82 0.12 -21.29
N VAL A 592 4.33 1.05 -22.11
CA VAL A 592 4.95 2.35 -22.33
C VAL A 592 3.95 3.44 -22.00
N ASP A 593 4.36 4.41 -21.18
CA ASP A 593 3.58 5.58 -20.82
C ASP A 593 4.37 6.84 -21.17
N ALA A 594 3.68 7.89 -21.56
CA ALA A 594 4.29 9.17 -21.91
C ALA A 594 3.46 10.33 -21.39
N ALA A 595 4.13 11.42 -21.06
CA ALA A 595 3.48 12.66 -20.69
C ALA A 595 4.29 13.86 -21.17
N ALA A 596 3.59 14.95 -21.45
CA ALA A 596 4.21 16.24 -21.79
C ALA A 596 3.46 17.36 -21.09
N SER A 597 4.18 18.41 -20.75
CA SER A 597 3.62 19.61 -20.13
C SER A 597 4.09 20.86 -20.86
N TYR A 598 3.21 21.87 -20.88
CA TYR A 598 3.49 23.18 -21.46
C TYR A 598 3.12 24.27 -20.46
N ALA A 599 4.10 25.06 -20.06
CA ALA A 599 3.89 26.19 -19.15
C ALA A 599 3.33 27.39 -19.94
N LEU A 600 2.09 27.78 -19.60
CA LEU A 600 1.44 28.97 -20.12
C LEU A 600 1.83 30.20 -19.29
N PRO A 601 1.55 31.45 -19.75
CA PRO A 601 1.67 32.62 -18.88
C PRO A 601 0.89 32.47 -17.57
N LYS A 602 -0.27 31.81 -17.59
CA LYS A 602 -1.05 31.45 -16.42
C LYS A 602 -1.35 29.95 -16.45
N GLY A 603 -0.70 29.21 -15.55
CA GLY A 603 -0.93 27.79 -15.41
C GLY A 603 -0.12 26.92 -16.36
N THR A 604 -0.35 25.63 -16.27
CA THR A 604 0.33 24.60 -17.05
C THR A 604 -0.71 23.63 -17.62
N VAL A 605 -0.62 23.37 -18.92
CA VAL A 605 -1.39 22.31 -19.56
C VAL A 605 -0.52 21.07 -19.68
N ARG A 606 -1.14 19.91 -19.57
CA ARG A 606 -0.44 18.65 -19.73
C ARG A 606 -1.27 17.64 -20.50
N VAL A 607 -0.57 16.76 -21.20
CA VAL A 607 -1.15 15.61 -21.91
C VAL A 607 -0.38 14.37 -21.47
N ALA A 608 -1.09 13.33 -21.06
CA ALA A 608 -0.49 12.06 -20.73
C ALA A 608 -1.18 10.94 -21.50
N VAL A 609 -0.40 9.94 -21.91
CA VAL A 609 -0.88 8.76 -22.61
C VAL A 609 -0.41 7.53 -21.84
N GLY A 610 -1.35 6.82 -21.25
CA GLY A 610 -1.10 5.53 -20.64
C GLY A 610 -1.20 4.42 -21.67
N ASN A 611 -0.35 3.40 -21.56
CA ASN A 611 -0.27 2.30 -22.52
C ASN A 611 -0.17 2.82 -23.96
N LEU A 612 0.87 3.60 -24.22
CA LEU A 612 1.07 4.32 -25.48
C LEU A 612 1.01 3.39 -26.71
N LEU A 613 1.57 2.20 -26.62
CA LEU A 613 1.61 1.22 -27.71
C LEU A 613 0.33 0.39 -27.80
N ASN A 614 -0.66 0.67 -26.98
CA ASN A 614 -1.94 -0.04 -26.92
C ASN A 614 -1.77 -1.55 -26.81
N ARG A 615 -0.89 -1.98 -25.91
CA ARG A 615 -0.59 -3.40 -25.67
C ARG A 615 -1.80 -4.09 -25.05
N ASP A 616 -2.27 -5.16 -25.65
CA ASP A 616 -3.25 -6.05 -25.04
C ASP A 616 -2.54 -7.00 -24.08
N TYR A 617 -2.99 -7.04 -22.83
CA TYR A 617 -2.38 -7.88 -21.80
C TYR A 617 -3.38 -8.24 -20.71
N ILE A 618 -3.08 -9.32 -20.01
CA ILE A 618 -3.78 -9.72 -18.79
C ILE A 618 -2.93 -9.32 -17.60
N THR A 619 -3.54 -8.79 -16.55
CA THR A 619 -2.81 -8.36 -15.36
C THR A 619 -2.06 -9.51 -14.70
N TYR A 620 -0.97 -9.22 -14.02
CA TYR A 620 -0.18 -10.22 -13.30
C TYR A 620 -1.03 -10.99 -12.30
N TYR A 621 -1.84 -10.29 -11.53
CA TYR A 621 -2.74 -10.91 -10.55
C TYR A 621 -3.67 -11.94 -11.19
N SER A 622 -4.30 -11.58 -12.30
CA SER A 622 -5.22 -12.48 -13.01
C SER A 622 -4.54 -13.68 -13.65
N GLN A 623 -3.26 -13.56 -14.02
CA GLN A 623 -2.49 -14.69 -14.54
C GLN A 623 -1.96 -15.60 -13.44
N SER A 624 -1.43 -15.04 -12.36
CA SER A 624 -0.52 -15.77 -11.46
C SER A 624 -0.98 -15.88 -10.02
N ALA A 625 -1.99 -15.10 -9.62
CA ALA A 625 -2.47 -15.09 -8.25
C ALA A 625 -3.81 -15.83 -8.08
N LEU A 626 -4.74 -15.66 -9.02
CA LEU A 626 -6.09 -16.18 -8.89
C LEU A 626 -6.59 -16.75 -10.21
N VAL A 627 -6.84 -18.06 -10.24
CA VAL A 627 -7.41 -18.76 -11.38
C VAL A 627 -8.93 -18.79 -11.24
N GLU A 628 -9.61 -17.82 -11.84
CA GLU A 628 -11.07 -17.69 -11.75
C GLU A 628 -11.66 -17.02 -13.01
N PRO A 629 -12.75 -17.57 -13.61
CA PRO A 629 -13.35 -17.01 -14.82
C PRO A 629 -13.93 -15.60 -14.66
N LEU A 630 -14.40 -15.24 -13.47
CA LEU A 630 -14.95 -13.91 -13.19
C LEU A 630 -13.91 -12.85 -12.86
N ARG A 631 -12.63 -13.22 -12.79
CA ARG A 631 -11.52 -12.33 -12.45
C ARG A 631 -10.31 -12.48 -13.36
N TYR A 632 -10.54 -12.87 -14.60
CA TYR A 632 -9.50 -12.91 -15.62
C TYR A 632 -9.45 -11.56 -16.34
N PHE A 633 -8.87 -10.57 -15.67
CA PHE A 633 -8.94 -9.18 -16.09
C PHE A 633 -7.82 -8.82 -17.06
N ALA A 634 -8.22 -8.25 -18.20
CA ALA A 634 -7.28 -7.53 -19.05
C ALA A 634 -6.81 -6.25 -18.36
N GLY A 635 -5.61 -5.82 -18.72
CA GLY A 635 -5.12 -4.50 -18.35
C GLY A 635 -5.75 -3.41 -19.20
N ARG A 636 -5.69 -2.19 -18.70
CA ARG A 636 -6.26 -1.03 -19.36
C ARG A 636 -5.57 -0.75 -20.70
N GLY A 637 -6.32 -0.51 -21.75
CA GLY A 637 -5.80 -0.09 -23.04
C GLY A 637 -5.28 1.35 -23.01
N ARG A 638 -4.92 1.87 -24.18
CA ARG A 638 -4.39 3.23 -24.28
C ARG A 638 -5.41 4.26 -23.80
N THR A 639 -4.97 5.17 -22.94
CA THR A 639 -5.76 6.27 -22.41
C THR A 639 -5.07 7.59 -22.68
N ILE A 640 -5.88 8.65 -22.83
CA ILE A 640 -5.39 10.02 -22.88
C ILE A 640 -5.93 10.76 -21.66
N THR A 641 -5.06 11.50 -20.98
CA THR A 641 -5.41 12.40 -19.89
C THR A 641 -4.99 13.81 -20.26
N LEU A 642 -5.94 14.74 -20.23
CA LEU A 642 -5.71 16.17 -20.44
C LEU A 642 -5.86 16.87 -19.11
N GLY A 643 -4.92 17.72 -18.76
CA GLY A 643 -4.92 18.41 -17.48
C GLY A 643 -4.52 19.86 -17.58
N TYR A 644 -5.02 20.65 -16.63
CA TYR A 644 -4.66 22.05 -16.44
C TYR A 644 -4.49 22.34 -14.96
N SER A 645 -3.39 22.99 -14.59
CA SER A 645 -3.13 23.43 -13.22
C SER A 645 -2.78 24.90 -13.17
N LEU A 646 -3.19 25.57 -12.11
CA LEU A 646 -2.98 26.99 -11.91
C LEU A 646 -2.66 27.26 -10.43
N LYS A 647 -1.55 27.97 -10.20
CA LYS A 647 -1.24 28.61 -8.91
C LYS A 647 -1.54 30.08 -8.98
N PHE A 648 -2.20 30.63 -7.94
CA PHE A 648 -2.53 32.07 -7.89
C PHE A 648 -2.68 32.60 -6.47
#